data_b8cabd343a6219e7400dc9a27395696d
#
_entry.id   b8cabd343a6219e7400dc9a27395696d
#
_cell.length_a   1.000
_cell.length_b   1.000
_cell.length_c   1.000
_cell.angle_alpha   90.00
_cell.angle_beta   90.00
_cell.angle_gamma   90.00
#
_symmetry.space_group_name_H-M   'P 1'
#
loop_
_entity.id
_entity.type
_entity.pdbx_description
1 polymer ?
#
loop_
_entity_poly.entity_id
_entity_poly.type
_entity_poly.pdbx_seq_one_letter_code
_entity_poly.pdbx_strand_id
1 'polypeptide(L)'
;MGALTVVMGSTFTSCQQEIAEENRFTFTGKLIADQLKENDKYDNFCFILEKAKIGKKAGNMLTTLSTYGSYTCFAPTNEAIDKYITEKYNEYMASVEENRLDPTVKIKNTGITSPDLKDLSDSMATVIAKNHILELGLSTIEVGDGAFPKKTMNRRSVMLGWITGADGLPVATIDGIEVEEQNIETENGYIHTLKGALSPSDQPTSSLLASQSAFTLFSEALTKTGFEDYLETYELDPNYDGLGKYGPPFQTQNKQEPPYPEAYNQGFTLLVETDELLADPNNNAFGISIQSIEDLEWFAAHFYGTNFNENDREWDYKGEYKNPGNPVYKFVAYHIVDRKLLYKSGKGPGGFLMEGYQTISNGEVDKGKFDSEENMPTSFDRYDYFETALPYTSIKVTKPFANSTAMYTSVSGETGYLRDELVVNYAQEMGTRCLNSDMEKHINVVIEDESTSRTRQGLEDFQPQAVNGMIYTIDKILVYDETEMSGNIFNERMRWDVFSLFPELTNNDVRWFPVDATYTLHYIPENYCSRLRHNNTDTHIYYLRPYNATYDGGYANYQGDEMLVTGKYDFQYRIPHVPAGTYEIRFGYSCSNARGVSQFYFDNKICGIPLDMRDSNLDFMGWFEESENEDENRKNDKAMRNRGFMKAPASIWLGSYDTSKPDKSMRFANRAFRRVIGTYDLEYGKDYWLRFKDVTEGGTDDKPNEFNQDYLEIVPIGIINNPAKPEDIY
;
A
#
# COMPACT_ATOMS: atom_id res chain seq x y z
N MET A 1 78.52 16.69 -30.25
CA MET A 1 77.84 16.29 -29.03
C MET A 1 76.32 16.09 -29.40
N GLY A 2 75.96 14.84 -29.59
CA GLY A 2 74.60 14.50 -29.96
C GLY A 2 73.82 14.08 -28.73
N ALA A 3 72.65 14.65 -28.56
CA ALA A 3 71.68 14.21 -27.53
C ALA A 3 70.69 13.20 -28.16
N LEU A 4 70.71 11.99 -27.64
CA LEU A 4 69.81 10.91 -28.01
C LEU A 4 68.51 11.05 -27.22
N THR A 5 67.43 11.35 -27.90
CA THR A 5 66.09 11.38 -27.29
C THR A 5 65.50 9.97 -27.38
N VAL A 6 65.40 9.28 -26.24
CA VAL A 6 64.70 7.99 -26.14
C VAL A 6 63.19 8.28 -25.97
N VAL A 7 62.38 7.97 -26.96
CA VAL A 7 60.91 7.92 -26.87
C VAL A 7 60.54 6.56 -26.28
N MET A 8 60.10 6.54 -25.03
CA MET A 8 59.44 5.35 -24.43
C MET A 8 57.98 5.35 -24.94
N GLY A 9 57.68 4.50 -25.89
CA GLY A 9 56.33 4.11 -26.21
C GLY A 9 55.78 3.17 -25.14
N SER A 10 54.86 3.66 -24.33
CA SER A 10 54.06 2.81 -23.44
C SER A 10 52.95 2.14 -24.24
N THR A 11 53.18 0.88 -24.58
CA THR A 11 52.13 0.00 -25.06
C THR A 11 51.18 -0.32 -23.92
N PHE A 12 49.99 0.24 -23.89
CA PHE A 12 48.92 -0.24 -23.05
C PHE A 12 48.48 -1.60 -23.59
N THR A 13 49.00 -2.68 -23.04
CA THR A 13 48.39 -4.00 -23.15
C THR A 13 47.17 -3.98 -22.23
N SER A 14 46.00 -3.83 -22.80
CA SER A 14 44.72 -4.20 -22.17
C SER A 14 44.83 -5.69 -21.85
N CYS A 15 45.04 -6.03 -20.60
CA CYS A 15 44.83 -7.40 -20.13
C CYS A 15 43.32 -7.68 -20.20
N GLN A 16 42.86 -8.19 -21.33
CA GLN A 16 41.69 -9.01 -21.32
C GLN A 16 42.05 -10.28 -20.55
N GLN A 17 41.74 -10.32 -19.26
CA GLN A 17 41.65 -11.58 -18.55
C GLN A 17 40.44 -12.31 -19.14
N GLU A 18 40.71 -13.26 -20.04
CA GLU A 18 39.70 -14.23 -20.42
C GLU A 18 39.33 -15.03 -19.17
N ILE A 19 38.04 -15.01 -18.83
CA ILE A 19 37.52 -15.88 -17.78
C ILE A 19 37.77 -17.30 -18.25
N ALA A 20 38.50 -18.09 -17.46
CA ALA A 20 38.77 -19.49 -17.76
C ALA A 20 37.44 -20.21 -18.05
N GLU A 21 37.40 -21.03 -19.09
CA GLU A 21 36.15 -21.71 -19.51
C GLU A 21 35.50 -22.53 -18.36
N GLU A 22 36.32 -23.07 -17.45
CA GLU A 22 35.88 -23.74 -16.24
C GLU A 22 35.19 -22.84 -15.19
N ASN A 23 35.37 -21.52 -15.29
CA ASN A 23 34.70 -20.50 -14.45
C ASN A 23 33.59 -19.76 -15.20
N ARG A 24 33.30 -20.12 -16.44
CA ARG A 24 32.08 -19.68 -17.12
C ARG A 24 30.92 -20.41 -16.52
N PHE A 25 30.04 -19.64 -15.89
CA PHE A 25 28.75 -20.16 -15.44
C PHE A 25 27.97 -20.59 -16.71
N THR A 26 28.03 -21.87 -17.04
CA THR A 26 27.18 -22.45 -18.09
C THR A 26 25.92 -22.95 -17.41
N PHE A 27 24.77 -22.39 -17.75
CA PHE A 27 23.49 -22.95 -17.32
C PHE A 27 23.42 -24.39 -17.83
N THR A 28 23.22 -25.32 -16.91
CA THR A 28 23.04 -26.76 -17.21
C THR A 28 21.58 -27.13 -17.20
N GLY A 29 20.69 -26.29 -16.69
CA GLY A 29 19.25 -26.47 -16.64
C GLY A 29 18.52 -25.77 -17.79
N LYS A 30 17.21 -25.98 -17.86
CA LYS A 30 16.34 -25.35 -18.87
C LYS A 30 15.87 -23.99 -18.42
N LEU A 31 15.82 -23.06 -19.35
CA LEU A 31 15.16 -21.79 -19.16
C LEU A 31 13.64 -21.92 -19.30
N ILE A 32 12.88 -20.93 -18.78
CA ILE A 32 11.41 -20.94 -18.89
C ILE A 32 10.97 -21.16 -20.34
N ALA A 33 11.54 -20.43 -21.29
CA ALA A 33 11.19 -20.58 -22.70
C ALA A 33 11.48 -21.98 -23.27
N ASP A 34 12.55 -22.63 -22.83
CA ASP A 34 12.87 -23.98 -23.26
C ASP A 34 11.87 -24.98 -22.69
N GLN A 35 11.55 -24.85 -21.40
CA GLN A 35 10.59 -25.70 -20.72
C GLN A 35 9.18 -25.58 -21.33
N LEU A 36 8.77 -24.37 -21.73
CA LEU A 36 7.49 -24.18 -22.40
C LEU A 36 7.47 -24.79 -23.80
N LYS A 37 8.52 -24.59 -24.63
CA LYS A 37 8.61 -25.10 -26.01
C LYS A 37 8.70 -26.63 -26.11
N GLU A 38 9.22 -27.29 -25.10
CA GLU A 38 9.36 -28.74 -25.09
C GLU A 38 8.08 -29.46 -24.65
N ASN A 39 7.04 -28.75 -24.29
CA ASN A 39 5.79 -29.35 -23.81
C ASN A 39 4.60 -28.82 -24.61
N ASP A 40 4.07 -29.66 -25.48
CA ASP A 40 2.97 -29.38 -26.40
C ASP A 40 1.74 -28.75 -25.73
N LYS A 41 1.56 -28.90 -24.40
CA LYS A 41 0.44 -28.31 -23.66
C LYS A 41 0.48 -26.78 -23.60
N TYR A 42 1.60 -26.14 -23.98
CA TYR A 42 1.77 -24.69 -23.97
C TYR A 42 1.92 -24.07 -25.38
N ASP A 43 1.65 -24.81 -26.44
CA ASP A 43 1.84 -24.34 -27.84
C ASP A 43 1.11 -23.02 -28.10
N ASN A 44 -0.15 -22.91 -27.67
CA ASN A 44 -0.94 -21.70 -27.82
C ASN A 44 -0.35 -20.51 -27.02
N PHE A 45 0.15 -20.78 -25.83
CA PHE A 45 0.80 -19.73 -25.02
C PHE A 45 2.16 -19.35 -25.59
N CYS A 46 2.95 -20.28 -26.08
CA CYS A 46 4.20 -20.02 -26.82
C CYS A 46 3.94 -19.12 -28.04
N PHE A 47 2.89 -19.41 -28.82
CA PHE A 47 2.47 -18.56 -29.93
C PHE A 47 2.18 -17.12 -29.49
N ILE A 48 1.47 -16.93 -28.36
CA ILE A 48 1.19 -15.61 -27.79
C ILE A 48 2.50 -14.91 -27.37
N LEU A 49 3.41 -15.62 -26.67
CA LEU A 49 4.70 -15.07 -26.25
C LEU A 49 5.61 -14.68 -27.43
N GLU A 50 5.57 -15.40 -28.54
CA GLU A 50 6.30 -15.08 -29.77
C GLU A 50 5.75 -13.82 -30.44
N LYS A 51 4.44 -13.62 -30.38
CA LYS A 51 3.74 -12.47 -30.97
C LYS A 51 3.84 -11.22 -30.11
N ALA A 52 4.00 -11.36 -28.79
CA ALA A 52 4.05 -10.29 -27.82
C ALA A 52 5.33 -9.46 -27.92
N LYS A 53 5.20 -8.13 -28.10
CA LYS A 53 6.33 -7.18 -28.23
C LYS A 53 6.59 -6.48 -26.90
N ILE A 54 7.85 -6.45 -26.45
CA ILE A 54 8.24 -5.84 -25.17
C ILE A 54 8.62 -4.36 -25.32
N GLY A 55 8.96 -3.92 -26.48
CA GLY A 55 9.33 -2.53 -26.78
C GLY A 55 9.78 -2.32 -28.22
N LYS A 56 10.03 -1.05 -28.60
CA LYS A 56 10.38 -0.69 -29.98
C LYS A 56 11.70 -1.31 -30.49
N LYS A 57 12.58 -1.74 -29.59
CA LYS A 57 13.91 -2.30 -29.90
C LYS A 57 14.18 -3.66 -29.24
N ALA A 58 13.32 -4.11 -28.33
CA ALA A 58 13.44 -5.39 -27.67
C ALA A 58 12.79 -6.49 -28.53
N GLY A 59 13.24 -7.72 -28.36
CA GLY A 59 12.63 -8.89 -28.97
C GLY A 59 11.21 -9.18 -28.48
N ASN A 60 10.70 -10.34 -28.79
CA ASN A 60 9.40 -10.78 -28.25
C ASN A 60 9.55 -11.34 -26.82
N MET A 61 8.42 -11.60 -26.16
CA MET A 61 8.39 -12.08 -24.76
C MET A 61 9.09 -13.43 -24.62
N LEU A 62 8.93 -14.33 -25.57
CA LEU A 62 9.57 -15.64 -25.53
C LEU A 62 11.11 -15.52 -25.56
N THR A 63 11.64 -14.56 -26.33
CA THR A 63 13.08 -14.27 -26.37
C THR A 63 13.55 -13.74 -25.00
N THR A 64 12.76 -12.91 -24.32
CA THR A 64 13.09 -12.42 -22.97
C THR A 64 13.18 -13.58 -21.98
N LEU A 65 12.23 -14.50 -22.00
CA LEU A 65 12.23 -15.69 -21.16
C LEU A 65 13.32 -16.71 -21.54
N SER A 66 14.01 -16.51 -22.66
CA SER A 66 15.20 -17.29 -23.10
C SER A 66 16.51 -16.63 -22.67
N THR A 67 16.47 -15.58 -21.87
CA THR A 67 17.65 -14.83 -21.41
C THR A 67 17.79 -14.89 -19.90
N TYR A 68 18.90 -14.38 -19.40
CA TYR A 68 19.12 -14.21 -17.98
C TYR A 68 18.07 -13.28 -17.37
N GLY A 69 17.65 -13.63 -16.16
CA GLY A 69 16.65 -12.88 -15.43
C GLY A 69 16.10 -13.75 -14.29
N SER A 70 15.15 -13.22 -13.56
CA SER A 70 14.40 -13.97 -12.55
C SER A 70 12.92 -13.72 -12.82
N TYR A 71 12.19 -14.77 -13.19
CA TYR A 71 10.79 -14.64 -13.62
C TYR A 71 9.89 -15.67 -12.95
N THR A 72 8.64 -15.29 -12.74
CA THR A 72 7.55 -16.22 -12.50
C THR A 72 6.64 -16.22 -13.72
N CYS A 73 6.41 -17.38 -14.31
CA CYS A 73 5.55 -17.56 -15.45
C CYS A 73 4.31 -18.35 -15.06
N PHE A 74 3.17 -17.71 -15.13
CA PHE A 74 1.85 -18.34 -14.98
C PHE A 74 1.44 -18.87 -16.35
N ALA A 75 1.75 -20.13 -16.65
CA ALA A 75 1.58 -20.69 -18.00
C ALA A 75 0.21 -21.35 -18.16
N PRO A 76 -0.75 -20.73 -18.89
CA PRO A 76 -2.02 -21.37 -19.19
C PRO A 76 -1.84 -22.50 -20.18
N THR A 77 -2.63 -23.58 -20.01
CA THR A 77 -2.68 -24.68 -20.97
C THR A 77 -3.31 -24.27 -22.29
N ASN A 78 -3.14 -25.07 -23.35
CA ASN A 78 -3.81 -24.83 -24.63
C ASN A 78 -5.33 -24.69 -24.47
N GLU A 79 -5.94 -25.60 -23.68
CA GLU A 79 -7.38 -25.56 -23.40
C GLU A 79 -7.79 -24.27 -22.69
N ALA A 80 -6.95 -23.80 -21.75
CA ALA A 80 -7.18 -22.53 -21.06
C ALA A 80 -7.17 -21.32 -22.00
N ILE A 81 -6.21 -21.29 -22.95
CA ILE A 81 -6.14 -20.23 -23.96
C ILE A 81 -7.32 -20.30 -24.92
N ASP A 82 -7.66 -21.49 -25.44
CA ASP A 82 -8.78 -21.66 -26.36
C ASP A 82 -10.13 -21.24 -25.72
N LYS A 83 -10.31 -21.61 -24.45
CA LYS A 83 -11.48 -21.19 -23.68
C LYS A 83 -11.51 -19.68 -23.54
N TYR A 84 -10.42 -19.06 -23.14
CA TYR A 84 -10.31 -17.62 -22.97
C TYR A 84 -10.63 -16.83 -24.26
N ILE A 85 -10.02 -17.24 -25.39
CA ILE A 85 -10.28 -16.62 -26.69
C ILE A 85 -11.76 -16.74 -27.08
N THR A 86 -12.33 -17.92 -26.88
CA THR A 86 -13.75 -18.18 -27.19
C THR A 86 -14.69 -17.35 -26.32
N GLU A 87 -14.44 -17.26 -25.03
CA GLU A 87 -15.25 -16.45 -24.10
C GLU A 87 -15.21 -14.98 -24.46
N LYS A 88 -14.02 -14.42 -24.69
CA LYS A 88 -13.86 -13.01 -25.08
C LYS A 88 -14.49 -12.68 -26.43
N TYR A 89 -14.39 -13.59 -27.39
CA TYR A 89 -15.08 -13.46 -28.66
C TYR A 89 -16.61 -13.48 -28.50
N ASN A 90 -17.14 -14.37 -27.67
CA ASN A 90 -18.57 -14.45 -27.39
C ASN A 90 -19.08 -13.17 -26.69
N GLU A 91 -18.34 -12.62 -25.74
CA GLU A 91 -18.65 -11.33 -25.10
C GLU A 91 -18.70 -10.19 -26.14
N TYR A 92 -17.72 -10.15 -27.05
CA TYR A 92 -17.71 -9.19 -28.16
C TYR A 92 -18.95 -9.35 -29.04
N MET A 93 -19.25 -10.57 -29.50
CA MET A 93 -20.39 -10.84 -30.37
C MET A 93 -21.74 -10.54 -29.71
N ALA A 94 -21.89 -10.84 -28.43
CA ALA A 94 -23.07 -10.48 -27.67
C ALA A 94 -23.28 -8.95 -27.66
N SER A 95 -22.21 -8.19 -27.38
CA SER A 95 -22.30 -6.72 -27.39
C SER A 95 -22.57 -6.12 -28.77
N VAL A 96 -22.09 -6.76 -29.83
CA VAL A 96 -22.41 -6.37 -31.22
C VAL A 96 -23.92 -6.58 -31.51
N GLU A 97 -24.49 -7.70 -31.05
CA GLU A 97 -25.90 -7.98 -31.25
C GLU A 97 -26.77 -7.04 -30.39
N GLU A 98 -26.37 -6.74 -29.16
CA GLU A 98 -27.03 -5.73 -28.31
C GLU A 98 -27.06 -4.36 -28.97
N ASN A 99 -25.90 -3.90 -29.47
CA ASN A 99 -25.76 -2.61 -30.19
C ASN A 99 -26.64 -2.60 -31.48
N ARG A 100 -26.75 -3.75 -32.14
CA ARG A 100 -27.63 -3.89 -33.32
C ARG A 100 -29.11 -3.71 -32.98
N LEU A 101 -29.51 -4.19 -31.79
CA LEU A 101 -30.90 -4.08 -31.28
C LEU A 101 -31.15 -2.68 -30.69
N ASP A 102 -30.20 -2.13 -29.98
CA ASP A 102 -30.18 -0.79 -29.40
C ASP A 102 -28.85 -0.07 -29.70
N PRO A 103 -28.83 0.84 -30.69
CA PRO A 103 -27.61 1.58 -31.04
C PRO A 103 -27.03 2.49 -29.95
N THR A 104 -27.74 2.67 -28.82
CA THR A 104 -27.23 3.41 -27.66
C THR A 104 -26.28 2.57 -26.82
N VAL A 105 -26.36 1.25 -26.91
CA VAL A 105 -25.45 0.31 -26.21
C VAL A 105 -24.12 0.27 -26.93
N LYS A 106 -23.05 0.56 -26.25
CA LYS A 106 -21.68 0.52 -26.81
C LYS A 106 -21.20 -0.92 -27.02
N ILE A 107 -20.56 -1.19 -28.16
CA ILE A 107 -19.90 -2.48 -28.40
C ILE A 107 -18.72 -2.61 -27.43
N LYS A 108 -18.65 -3.72 -26.71
CA LYS A 108 -17.53 -4.01 -25.79
C LYS A 108 -16.23 -4.22 -26.59
N ASN A 109 -15.18 -3.51 -26.22
CA ASN A 109 -13.87 -3.74 -26.78
C ASN A 109 -13.14 -4.83 -25.97
N THR A 110 -13.35 -6.10 -26.33
CA THR A 110 -12.65 -7.23 -25.68
C THR A 110 -11.22 -7.43 -26.21
N GLY A 111 -10.83 -6.67 -27.24
CA GLY A 111 -9.55 -6.86 -27.95
C GLY A 111 -9.48 -8.14 -28.79
N ILE A 112 -10.53 -8.99 -28.76
CA ILE A 112 -10.62 -10.26 -29.48
C ILE A 112 -11.91 -10.26 -30.30
N THR A 113 -11.74 -10.16 -31.62
CA THR A 113 -12.84 -10.06 -32.61
C THR A 113 -12.98 -11.29 -33.50
N SER A 114 -12.13 -12.31 -33.28
CA SER A 114 -12.14 -13.60 -33.99
C SER A 114 -11.93 -14.73 -32.98
N PRO A 115 -12.56 -15.90 -33.16
CA PRO A 115 -12.32 -17.06 -32.33
C PRO A 115 -11.01 -17.81 -32.69
N ASP A 116 -10.33 -17.44 -33.78
CA ASP A 116 -9.06 -18.05 -34.18
C ASP A 116 -7.89 -17.34 -33.53
N LEU A 117 -7.09 -18.04 -32.73
CA LEU A 117 -5.90 -17.53 -32.07
C LEU A 117 -4.91 -16.85 -33.03
N LYS A 118 -4.86 -17.29 -34.30
CA LYS A 118 -3.99 -16.70 -35.34
C LYS A 118 -4.34 -15.25 -35.68
N ASP A 119 -5.61 -14.88 -35.50
CA ASP A 119 -6.10 -13.53 -35.75
C ASP A 119 -5.86 -12.59 -34.55
N LEU A 120 -5.35 -13.09 -33.42
CA LEU A 120 -5.03 -12.29 -32.26
C LEU A 120 -4.08 -11.15 -32.63
N SER A 121 -4.39 -9.91 -32.25
CA SER A 121 -3.52 -8.77 -32.54
C SER A 121 -2.22 -8.82 -31.71
N ASP A 122 -1.12 -8.22 -32.22
CA ASP A 122 0.14 -8.09 -31.46
C ASP A 122 -0.05 -7.35 -30.14
N SER A 123 -0.94 -6.36 -30.13
CA SER A 123 -1.28 -5.61 -28.92
C SER A 123 -1.92 -6.51 -27.88
N MET A 124 -2.93 -7.28 -28.27
CA MET A 124 -3.62 -8.19 -27.34
C MET A 124 -2.72 -9.34 -26.91
N ALA A 125 -1.93 -9.90 -27.80
CA ALA A 125 -0.89 -10.88 -27.44
C ALA A 125 0.06 -10.32 -26.38
N THR A 126 0.46 -9.04 -26.51
CA THR A 126 1.32 -8.36 -25.53
C THR A 126 0.63 -8.21 -24.17
N VAL A 127 -0.64 -7.84 -24.14
CA VAL A 127 -1.42 -7.73 -22.91
C VAL A 127 -1.52 -9.09 -22.21
N ILE A 128 -1.92 -10.13 -22.93
CA ILE A 128 -2.03 -11.49 -22.39
C ILE A 128 -0.66 -11.94 -21.84
N ALA A 129 0.40 -11.86 -22.62
CA ALA A 129 1.74 -12.25 -22.21
C ALA A 129 2.18 -11.53 -20.91
N LYS A 130 2.01 -10.21 -20.87
CA LYS A 130 2.40 -9.39 -19.72
C LYS A 130 1.56 -9.66 -18.47
N ASN A 131 0.31 -10.09 -18.61
CA ASN A 131 -0.51 -10.49 -17.46
C ASN A 131 0.00 -11.77 -16.79
N HIS A 132 0.72 -12.61 -17.52
CA HIS A 132 1.17 -13.94 -17.08
C HIS A 132 2.64 -13.98 -16.62
N ILE A 133 3.37 -12.85 -16.61
CA ILE A 133 4.80 -12.82 -16.27
C ILE A 133 5.06 -11.81 -15.16
N LEU A 134 5.78 -12.25 -14.12
CA LEU A 134 6.41 -11.41 -13.11
C LEU A 134 7.91 -11.37 -13.34
N GLU A 135 8.53 -10.20 -13.15
CA GLU A 135 10.00 -10.04 -13.18
C GLU A 135 10.61 -10.31 -11.80
N LEU A 136 10.27 -11.45 -11.23
CA LEU A 136 10.81 -11.99 -9.98
C LEU A 136 10.46 -13.48 -9.95
N GLY A 137 11.44 -14.36 -9.73
CA GLY A 137 11.23 -15.81 -9.62
C GLY A 137 10.72 -16.15 -8.21
N LEU A 138 9.51 -16.68 -8.12
CA LEU A 138 8.84 -16.99 -6.87
C LEU A 138 8.14 -18.35 -6.95
N SER A 139 8.39 -19.18 -5.95
CA SER A 139 7.59 -20.38 -5.70
C SER A 139 6.34 -20.03 -4.88
N THR A 140 5.28 -20.85 -4.95
CA THR A 140 4.07 -20.68 -4.12
C THR A 140 4.38 -20.82 -2.64
N ILE A 141 5.45 -21.53 -2.27
CA ILE A 141 5.89 -21.69 -0.87
C ILE A 141 6.44 -20.37 -0.31
N GLU A 142 7.11 -19.59 -1.16
CA GLU A 142 7.71 -18.31 -0.76
C GLU A 142 6.69 -17.18 -0.64
N VAL A 143 5.58 -17.26 -1.38
CA VAL A 143 4.59 -16.17 -1.43
C VAL A 143 3.62 -16.22 -0.25
N GLY A 144 3.23 -17.40 0.20
CA GLY A 144 2.12 -17.59 1.15
C GLY A 144 0.78 -17.13 0.53
N ASP A 145 -0.30 -17.12 1.32
CA ASP A 145 -1.59 -16.65 0.84
C ASP A 145 -1.58 -15.15 0.55
N GLY A 146 -2.23 -14.74 -0.52
CA GLY A 146 -2.45 -13.35 -0.85
C GLY A 146 -1.63 -12.82 -2.04
N ALA A 147 -1.43 -11.51 -2.11
CA ALA A 147 -0.78 -10.88 -3.25
C ALA A 147 0.68 -11.30 -3.42
N PHE A 148 1.08 -11.60 -4.65
CA PHE A 148 2.50 -11.69 -4.98
C PHE A 148 3.20 -10.36 -4.68
N PRO A 149 4.43 -10.37 -4.19
CA PRO A 149 5.14 -9.15 -3.77
C PRO A 149 5.53 -8.26 -4.95
N LYS A 150 5.38 -8.74 -6.18
CA LYS A 150 5.59 -7.97 -7.39
C LYS A 150 4.41 -8.12 -8.34
N LYS A 151 4.05 -7.04 -9.01
CA LYS A 151 3.02 -7.04 -10.05
C LYS A 151 3.51 -7.71 -11.32
N THR A 152 2.58 -8.16 -12.16
CA THR A 152 2.88 -8.63 -13.51
C THR A 152 3.53 -7.54 -14.36
N MET A 153 4.15 -7.91 -15.47
CA MET A 153 4.69 -6.94 -16.45
C MET A 153 3.61 -6.00 -17.02
N ASN A 154 2.33 -6.33 -16.83
CA ASN A 154 1.19 -5.47 -17.13
C ASN A 154 0.71 -4.66 -15.91
N ARG A 155 1.54 -4.55 -14.87
CA ARG A 155 1.26 -3.79 -13.63
C ARG A 155 0.01 -4.23 -12.87
N ARG A 156 -0.40 -5.49 -13.05
CA ARG A 156 -1.55 -6.09 -12.33
C ARG A 156 -1.05 -6.89 -11.14
N SER A 157 -1.72 -6.75 -10.02
CA SER A 157 -1.49 -7.60 -8.86
C SER A 157 -2.08 -8.98 -9.12
N VAL A 158 -1.42 -10.01 -8.63
CA VAL A 158 -1.86 -11.40 -8.75
C VAL A 158 -1.94 -11.97 -7.34
N MET A 159 -3.02 -12.70 -7.07
CA MET A 159 -3.31 -13.27 -5.76
C MET A 159 -3.09 -14.79 -5.76
N LEU A 160 -2.32 -15.29 -4.80
CA LEU A 160 -2.26 -16.72 -4.49
C LEU A 160 -3.34 -17.04 -3.46
N GLY A 161 -4.15 -18.04 -3.74
CA GLY A 161 -5.15 -18.58 -2.83
C GLY A 161 -5.11 -20.10 -2.81
N TRP A 162 -5.95 -20.73 -1.98
CA TRP A 162 -6.04 -22.17 -1.85
C TRP A 162 -7.49 -22.61 -1.79
N ILE A 163 -7.81 -23.65 -2.54
CA ILE A 163 -9.12 -24.32 -2.51
C ILE A 163 -8.96 -25.76 -2.08
N THR A 164 -10.04 -26.38 -1.62
CA THR A 164 -10.05 -27.82 -1.34
C THR A 164 -10.29 -28.60 -2.63
N GLY A 165 -9.31 -29.37 -3.07
CA GLY A 165 -9.44 -30.23 -4.24
C GLY A 165 -10.44 -31.36 -4.06
N ALA A 166 -10.79 -32.04 -5.15
CA ALA A 166 -11.73 -33.16 -5.16
C ALA A 166 -11.27 -34.36 -4.30
N ASP A 167 -9.99 -34.47 -4.05
CA ASP A 167 -9.34 -35.46 -3.18
C ASP A 167 -9.22 -35.00 -1.71
N GLY A 168 -9.71 -33.80 -1.38
CA GLY A 168 -9.64 -33.20 -0.05
C GLY A 168 -8.29 -32.55 0.28
N LEU A 169 -7.36 -32.46 -0.68
CA LEU A 169 -6.07 -31.80 -0.50
C LEU A 169 -6.15 -30.32 -0.94
N PRO A 170 -5.30 -29.43 -0.37
CA PRO A 170 -5.26 -28.04 -0.80
C PRO A 170 -4.66 -27.92 -2.20
N VAL A 171 -5.33 -27.21 -3.08
CA VAL A 171 -4.91 -26.89 -4.44
C VAL A 171 -4.70 -25.38 -4.53
N ALA A 172 -3.53 -24.97 -5.03
CA ALA A 172 -3.22 -23.55 -5.22
C ALA A 172 -4.10 -22.95 -6.32
N THR A 173 -4.48 -21.71 -6.15
CA THR A 173 -5.14 -20.88 -7.16
C THR A 173 -4.37 -19.58 -7.39
N ILE A 174 -4.40 -19.09 -8.61
CA ILE A 174 -3.87 -17.77 -9.00
C ILE A 174 -5.03 -16.92 -9.51
N ASP A 175 -5.38 -15.86 -8.82
CA ASP A 175 -6.60 -15.06 -9.06
C ASP A 175 -7.86 -15.95 -9.18
N GLY A 176 -7.98 -16.96 -8.31
CA GLY A 176 -9.07 -17.92 -8.32
C GLY A 176 -8.94 -19.04 -9.38
N ILE A 177 -7.98 -18.96 -10.30
CA ILE A 177 -7.73 -19.97 -11.32
C ILE A 177 -6.89 -21.11 -10.74
N GLU A 178 -7.39 -22.33 -10.84
CA GLU A 178 -6.73 -23.53 -10.34
C GLU A 178 -5.35 -23.73 -10.99
N VAL A 179 -4.34 -24.00 -10.16
CA VAL A 179 -2.98 -24.36 -10.59
C VAL A 179 -2.92 -25.87 -10.80
N GLU A 180 -2.67 -26.30 -12.04
CA GLU A 180 -2.52 -27.73 -12.38
C GLU A 180 -1.19 -28.30 -11.88
N GLU A 181 -0.10 -27.54 -12.08
CA GLU A 181 1.25 -27.92 -11.68
C GLU A 181 1.98 -26.68 -11.17
N GLN A 182 2.47 -26.73 -9.93
CA GLN A 182 3.13 -25.59 -9.29
C GLN A 182 4.63 -25.81 -9.12
N ASN A 183 5.37 -24.71 -9.06
CA ASN A 183 6.79 -24.70 -8.71
C ASN A 183 7.69 -25.51 -9.67
N ILE A 184 7.39 -25.49 -10.97
CA ILE A 184 8.30 -26.06 -11.97
C ILE A 184 9.54 -25.16 -12.02
N GLU A 185 10.64 -25.64 -11.45
CA GLU A 185 11.89 -24.88 -11.33
C GLU A 185 12.63 -24.83 -12.67
N THR A 186 13.15 -23.67 -13.01
CA THR A 186 13.97 -23.41 -14.18
C THR A 186 15.18 -22.57 -13.79
N GLU A 187 16.20 -22.45 -14.65
CA GLU A 187 17.41 -21.67 -14.38
C GLU A 187 17.14 -20.16 -14.21
N ASN A 188 16.05 -19.65 -14.75
CA ASN A 188 15.69 -18.24 -14.66
C ASN A 188 14.32 -17.99 -13.98
N GLY A 189 13.87 -18.93 -13.14
CA GLY A 189 12.68 -18.75 -12.30
C GLY A 189 11.76 -19.95 -12.20
N TYR A 190 10.46 -19.70 -12.08
CA TYR A 190 9.43 -20.71 -11.86
C TYR A 190 8.31 -20.63 -12.88
N ILE A 191 7.74 -21.81 -13.19
CA ILE A 191 6.51 -21.93 -13.98
C ILE A 191 5.41 -22.49 -13.05
N HIS A 192 4.22 -21.88 -13.12
CA HIS A 192 2.99 -22.39 -12.53
C HIS A 192 1.99 -22.60 -13.66
N THR A 193 1.58 -23.85 -13.88
CA THR A 193 0.63 -24.20 -14.94
C THR A 193 -0.79 -23.88 -14.51
N LEU A 194 -1.51 -23.09 -15.29
CA LEU A 194 -2.88 -22.67 -15.00
C LEU A 194 -3.92 -23.42 -15.86
N LYS A 195 -5.05 -23.80 -15.25
CA LYS A 195 -6.23 -24.32 -15.96
C LYS A 195 -7.09 -23.24 -16.62
N GLY A 196 -6.75 -21.96 -16.46
CA GLY A 196 -7.38 -20.80 -17.07
C GLY A 196 -6.35 -19.75 -17.43
N ALA A 197 -6.71 -18.77 -18.28
CA ALA A 197 -5.86 -17.63 -18.57
C ALA A 197 -6.16 -16.47 -17.62
N LEU A 198 -5.12 -15.78 -17.13
CA LEU A 198 -5.26 -14.58 -16.34
C LEU A 198 -5.90 -13.48 -17.19
N SER A 199 -7.07 -13.02 -16.76
CA SER A 199 -7.87 -12.00 -17.42
C SER A 199 -8.28 -10.93 -16.43
N PRO A 200 -7.32 -10.13 -15.93
CA PRO A 200 -7.67 -9.03 -15.05
C PRO A 200 -8.60 -8.06 -15.79
N SER A 201 -9.56 -7.49 -15.08
CA SER A 201 -10.47 -6.50 -15.66
C SER A 201 -9.68 -5.32 -16.23
N ASP A 202 -10.02 -4.89 -17.42
CA ASP A 202 -9.55 -3.65 -18.05
C ASP A 202 -10.52 -2.47 -17.80
N GLN A 203 -11.62 -2.74 -17.07
CA GLN A 203 -12.62 -1.75 -16.74
C GLN A 203 -12.18 -0.87 -15.58
N PRO A 204 -12.52 0.43 -15.61
CA PRO A 204 -12.45 1.29 -14.43
C PRO A 204 -13.33 0.77 -13.29
N THR A 205 -13.07 1.27 -12.10
CA THR A 205 -13.77 0.83 -10.88
C THR A 205 -15.29 1.00 -10.98
N SER A 206 -15.77 2.13 -11.53
CA SER A 206 -17.19 2.40 -11.74
C SER A 206 -17.84 1.42 -12.70
N SER A 207 -17.21 1.19 -13.86
CA SER A 207 -17.72 0.28 -14.89
C SER A 207 -17.72 -1.18 -14.41
N LEU A 208 -16.67 -1.58 -13.67
CA LEU A 208 -16.60 -2.92 -13.08
C LEU A 208 -17.72 -3.14 -12.07
N LEU A 209 -17.98 -2.17 -11.19
CA LEU A 209 -19.09 -2.25 -10.22
C LEU A 209 -20.43 -2.33 -10.92
N ALA A 210 -20.68 -1.48 -11.93
CA ALA A 210 -21.94 -1.46 -12.69
C ALA A 210 -22.21 -2.76 -13.46
N SER A 211 -21.19 -3.55 -13.75
CA SER A 211 -21.34 -4.86 -14.39
C SER A 211 -21.89 -5.95 -13.45
N GLN A 212 -21.95 -5.68 -12.13
CA GLN A 212 -22.34 -6.65 -11.11
C GLN A 212 -23.77 -6.41 -10.65
N SER A 213 -24.63 -7.43 -10.75
CA SER A 213 -26.05 -7.34 -10.37
C SER A 213 -26.29 -7.18 -8.87
N ALA A 214 -25.28 -7.43 -8.03
CA ALA A 214 -25.37 -7.29 -6.58
C ALA A 214 -25.25 -5.85 -6.07
N PHE A 215 -24.87 -4.88 -6.93
CA PHE A 215 -24.54 -3.49 -6.55
C PHE A 215 -25.31 -2.47 -7.41
N THR A 216 -26.54 -2.78 -7.82
CA THR A 216 -27.28 -1.92 -8.75
C THR A 216 -27.63 -0.56 -8.15
N LEU A 217 -28.00 -0.53 -6.87
CA LEU A 217 -28.34 0.71 -6.18
C LEU A 217 -27.10 1.59 -5.95
N PHE A 218 -25.97 0.98 -5.53
CA PHE A 218 -24.74 1.75 -5.34
C PHE A 218 -24.21 2.30 -6.68
N SER A 219 -24.32 1.53 -7.77
CA SER A 219 -23.97 1.98 -9.12
C SER A 219 -24.86 3.12 -9.59
N GLU A 220 -26.17 3.07 -9.31
CA GLU A 220 -27.08 4.19 -9.58
C GLU A 220 -26.67 5.43 -8.77
N ALA A 221 -26.31 5.25 -7.50
CA ALA A 221 -25.86 6.35 -6.66
C ALA A 221 -24.55 7.01 -7.18
N LEU A 222 -23.59 6.21 -7.69
CA LEU A 222 -22.37 6.74 -8.34
C LEU A 222 -22.74 7.61 -9.56
N THR A 223 -23.62 7.13 -10.42
CA THR A 223 -24.06 7.87 -11.61
C THR A 223 -24.81 9.15 -11.25
N LYS A 224 -25.77 9.08 -10.32
CA LYS A 224 -26.58 10.22 -9.88
C LYS A 224 -25.75 11.32 -9.24
N THR A 225 -24.73 10.95 -8.45
CA THR A 225 -23.85 11.90 -7.76
C THR A 225 -22.72 12.43 -8.65
N GLY A 226 -22.43 11.77 -9.77
CA GLY A 226 -21.35 12.10 -10.69
C GLY A 226 -19.98 11.52 -10.29
N PHE A 227 -19.91 10.67 -9.26
CA PHE A 227 -18.69 9.97 -8.90
C PHE A 227 -18.30 8.89 -9.92
N GLU A 228 -19.19 8.46 -10.80
CA GLU A 228 -18.87 7.60 -11.91
C GLU A 228 -17.71 8.18 -12.75
N ASP A 229 -17.84 9.44 -13.19
CA ASP A 229 -16.81 10.13 -13.97
C ASP A 229 -15.48 10.28 -13.19
N TYR A 230 -15.54 10.53 -11.88
CA TYR A 230 -14.37 10.63 -11.02
C TYR A 230 -13.60 9.29 -10.95
N LEU A 231 -14.33 8.18 -10.82
CA LEU A 231 -13.79 6.84 -10.72
C LEU A 231 -13.31 6.25 -12.06
N GLU A 232 -13.63 6.88 -13.19
CA GLU A 232 -13.09 6.54 -14.51
C GLU A 232 -11.67 7.11 -14.72
N THR A 233 -11.27 8.11 -13.94
CA THR A 233 -9.93 8.72 -14.04
C THR A 233 -8.86 7.71 -13.68
N TYR A 234 -7.86 7.56 -14.57
CA TYR A 234 -6.74 6.65 -14.33
C TYR A 234 -5.40 7.37 -14.45
N GLU A 235 -5.08 7.92 -15.61
CA GLU A 235 -3.83 8.65 -15.82
C GLU A 235 -4.03 10.12 -15.46
N LEU A 236 -3.27 10.61 -14.46
CA LEU A 236 -3.29 12.01 -14.07
C LEU A 236 -2.48 12.89 -15.03
N ASP A 237 -1.38 12.36 -15.59
CA ASP A 237 -0.60 12.99 -16.62
C ASP A 237 -0.08 11.93 -17.60
N PRO A 238 -0.71 11.78 -18.80
CA PRO A 238 -0.28 10.82 -19.81
C PRO A 238 1.08 11.17 -20.44
N ASN A 239 1.60 12.37 -20.21
CA ASN A 239 2.92 12.80 -20.67
C ASN A 239 3.99 12.76 -19.56
N TYR A 240 3.66 12.19 -18.43
CA TYR A 240 4.61 12.04 -17.33
C TYR A 240 5.82 11.20 -17.77
N ASP A 241 7.01 11.79 -17.71
CA ASP A 241 8.25 11.19 -18.17
C ASP A 241 9.18 10.72 -17.02
N GLY A 242 8.72 10.82 -15.79
CA GLY A 242 9.49 10.48 -14.59
C GLY A 242 10.53 11.52 -14.18
N LEU A 243 10.88 12.40 -15.09
CA LEU A 243 11.87 13.44 -14.88
C LEU A 243 11.17 14.69 -14.38
N GLY A 244 11.00 14.85 -13.10
CA GLY A 244 10.58 16.13 -12.55
C GLY A 244 11.45 17.28 -13.09
N LYS A 245 10.96 18.50 -13.00
CA LYS A 245 11.63 19.74 -13.46
C LYS A 245 13.08 19.85 -12.98
N TYR A 246 13.42 19.16 -11.91
CA TYR A 246 14.73 19.09 -11.31
C TYR A 246 15.07 17.63 -11.07
N GLY A 247 15.97 17.08 -11.85
CA GLY A 247 16.51 15.73 -11.65
C GLY A 247 17.17 15.59 -10.25
N PRO A 248 17.48 14.38 -9.80
CA PRO A 248 18.09 14.18 -8.49
C PRO A 248 19.45 14.86 -8.46
N PRO A 249 19.71 15.63 -7.40
CA PRO A 249 20.94 16.42 -7.32
C PRO A 249 22.15 15.59 -6.97
N PHE A 250 21.97 14.35 -6.52
CA PHE A 250 23.11 13.58 -6.10
C PHE A 250 22.98 12.09 -6.51
N GLN A 251 24.12 11.51 -6.76
CA GLN A 251 24.25 10.09 -7.04
C GLN A 251 24.35 9.34 -5.72
N THR A 252 23.79 8.14 -5.65
CA THR A 252 24.01 7.23 -4.52
C THR A 252 25.51 6.99 -4.29
N GLN A 253 25.90 6.43 -3.16
CA GLN A 253 27.30 6.08 -2.87
C GLN A 253 27.97 5.25 -3.99
N ASN A 254 27.17 4.53 -4.78
CA ASN A 254 27.61 3.76 -5.94
C ASN A 254 27.58 4.57 -7.25
N LYS A 255 27.38 5.89 -7.20
CA LYS A 255 27.24 6.80 -8.35
C LYS A 255 26.06 6.47 -9.27
N GLN A 256 25.04 5.84 -8.73
CA GLN A 256 23.79 5.58 -9.45
C GLN A 256 22.78 6.65 -9.07
N GLU A 257 22.02 7.11 -10.05
CA GLU A 257 20.89 7.99 -9.79
C GLU A 257 19.77 7.18 -9.12
N PRO A 258 19.15 7.69 -8.04
CA PRO A 258 17.99 7.01 -7.47
C PRO A 258 16.86 6.96 -8.48
N PRO A 259 16.10 5.86 -8.53
CA PRO A 259 14.95 5.75 -9.42
C PRO A 259 13.89 6.80 -9.08
N TYR A 260 13.08 7.11 -10.09
CA TYR A 260 11.91 7.97 -10.00
C TYR A 260 10.65 7.16 -10.10
N PRO A 261 9.50 7.68 -9.69
CA PRO A 261 8.23 7.08 -10.05
C PRO A 261 8.10 6.95 -11.57
N GLU A 262 7.72 5.78 -12.05
CA GLU A 262 7.62 5.50 -13.49
C GLU A 262 6.30 5.93 -14.12
N ALA A 263 5.29 6.21 -13.29
CA ALA A 263 3.95 6.57 -13.71
C ALA A 263 3.33 7.61 -12.77
N TYR A 264 2.28 8.26 -13.22
CA TYR A 264 1.49 9.19 -12.42
C TYR A 264 0.01 8.88 -12.63
N ASN A 265 -0.46 7.87 -11.92
CA ASN A 265 -1.80 7.33 -12.02
C ASN A 265 -2.61 7.61 -10.75
N GLN A 266 -3.92 7.71 -10.92
CA GLN A 266 -4.90 7.72 -9.84
C GLN A 266 -5.32 6.28 -9.53
N GLY A 267 -5.54 6.00 -8.25
CA GLY A 267 -6.07 4.74 -7.79
C GLY A 267 -7.19 4.94 -6.78
N PHE A 268 -8.09 3.94 -6.69
CA PHE A 268 -9.25 4.01 -5.80
C PHE A 268 -9.46 2.70 -5.06
N THR A 269 -10.07 2.80 -3.90
CA THR A 269 -10.67 1.65 -3.21
C THR A 269 -12.10 2.01 -2.86
N LEU A 270 -13.04 1.16 -3.28
CA LEU A 270 -14.44 1.27 -2.93
C LEU A 270 -14.78 0.23 -1.86
N LEU A 271 -15.48 0.68 -0.84
CA LEU A 271 -16.11 -0.17 0.17
C LEU A 271 -17.62 -0.12 -0.11
N VAL A 272 -18.25 -1.24 -0.50
CA VAL A 272 -19.62 -1.22 -1.01
C VAL A 272 -20.51 -2.27 -0.35
N GLU A 273 -21.74 -1.91 -0.11
CA GLU A 273 -22.80 -2.79 0.33
C GLU A 273 -23.50 -3.43 -0.85
N THR A 274 -23.98 -4.67 -0.67
CA THR A 274 -24.86 -5.30 -1.64
C THR A 274 -26.28 -4.76 -1.54
N ASP A 275 -27.03 -4.84 -2.64
CA ASP A 275 -28.47 -4.49 -2.67
C ASP A 275 -29.26 -5.29 -1.64
N GLU A 276 -28.90 -6.56 -1.39
CA GLU A 276 -29.51 -7.41 -0.38
C GLU A 276 -29.29 -6.88 1.03
N LEU A 277 -28.07 -6.45 1.34
CA LEU A 277 -27.73 -5.87 2.64
C LEU A 277 -28.49 -4.55 2.88
N LEU A 278 -28.57 -3.70 1.86
CA LEU A 278 -29.30 -2.43 1.93
C LEU A 278 -30.82 -2.62 2.08
N ALA A 279 -31.37 -3.64 1.45
CA ALA A 279 -32.81 -3.92 1.47
C ALA A 279 -33.30 -4.47 2.83
N ASP A 280 -32.43 -5.06 3.66
CA ASP A 280 -32.82 -5.58 4.96
C ASP A 280 -32.93 -4.45 6.01
N PRO A 281 -34.16 -4.13 6.49
CA PRO A 281 -34.36 -3.06 7.47
C PRO A 281 -33.69 -3.32 8.83
N ASN A 282 -33.26 -4.56 9.13
CA ASN A 282 -32.58 -4.88 10.36
C ASN A 282 -31.10 -4.45 10.35
N ASN A 283 -30.54 -4.09 9.19
CA ASN A 283 -29.16 -3.66 9.04
C ASN A 283 -28.94 -2.17 9.38
N ASN A 284 -29.99 -1.45 9.76
CA ASN A 284 -29.86 -0.07 10.24
C ASN A 284 -30.77 0.23 11.43
N ALA A 285 -30.38 1.24 12.21
CA ALA A 285 -31.07 1.61 13.45
C ALA A 285 -32.47 2.22 13.22
N PHE A 286 -32.79 2.62 12.00
CA PHE A 286 -34.05 3.30 11.65
C PHE A 286 -35.10 2.34 11.08
N GLY A 287 -34.74 1.07 10.84
CA GLY A 287 -35.63 0.08 10.24
C GLY A 287 -36.04 0.42 8.80
N ILE A 288 -35.17 1.12 8.07
CA ILE A 288 -35.41 1.51 6.68
C ILE A 288 -34.95 0.39 5.74
N SER A 289 -35.85 -0.09 4.87
CA SER A 289 -35.50 -0.93 3.73
C SER A 289 -35.06 -0.03 2.58
N ILE A 290 -33.80 -0.10 2.19
CA ILE A 290 -33.20 0.79 1.18
C ILE A 290 -33.20 0.04 -0.14
N GLN A 291 -34.13 0.36 -1.04
CA GLN A 291 -34.33 -0.30 -2.34
C GLN A 291 -34.35 0.68 -3.53
N SER A 292 -34.31 1.97 -3.26
CA SER A 292 -34.27 3.04 -4.24
C SER A 292 -33.30 4.14 -3.82
N ILE A 293 -32.95 5.03 -4.77
CA ILE A 293 -32.11 6.17 -4.47
C ILE A 293 -32.78 7.14 -3.48
N GLU A 294 -34.09 7.24 -3.48
CA GLU A 294 -34.89 8.04 -2.56
C GLU A 294 -34.85 7.44 -1.14
N ASP A 295 -34.90 6.10 -1.02
CA ASP A 295 -34.73 5.43 0.29
C ASP A 295 -33.32 5.62 0.82
N LEU A 296 -32.32 5.54 -0.06
CA LEU A 296 -30.93 5.80 0.30
C LEU A 296 -30.76 7.26 0.76
N GLU A 297 -31.36 8.22 0.06
CA GLU A 297 -31.32 9.62 0.45
C GLU A 297 -31.98 9.85 1.82
N TRP A 298 -33.14 9.23 2.03
CA TRP A 298 -33.82 9.27 3.32
C TRP A 298 -32.97 8.70 4.47
N PHE A 299 -32.38 7.53 4.24
CA PHE A 299 -31.45 6.93 5.21
C PHE A 299 -30.25 7.83 5.48
N ALA A 300 -29.56 8.27 4.43
CA ALA A 300 -28.36 9.09 4.52
C ALA A 300 -28.62 10.45 5.17
N ALA A 301 -29.84 10.98 5.06
CA ALA A 301 -30.22 12.27 5.66
C ALA A 301 -30.15 12.24 7.19
N HIS A 302 -30.27 11.10 7.85
CA HIS A 302 -30.11 10.96 9.29
C HIS A 302 -28.67 11.24 9.77
N PHE A 303 -27.68 11.04 8.90
CA PHE A 303 -26.26 11.29 9.21
C PHE A 303 -25.73 12.59 8.58
N TYR A 304 -26.16 12.91 7.38
CA TYR A 304 -25.57 13.95 6.54
C TYR A 304 -26.50 15.12 6.25
N GLY A 305 -27.80 15.02 6.61
CA GLY A 305 -28.81 16.01 6.28
C GLY A 305 -28.63 17.30 7.06
N THR A 306 -28.41 18.42 6.36
CA THR A 306 -28.43 19.76 6.95
C THR A 306 -29.88 20.21 7.05
N ASN A 307 -30.28 20.87 8.16
CA ASN A 307 -31.65 21.24 8.46
C ASN A 307 -32.64 20.07 8.38
N PHE A 308 -32.15 18.88 8.80
CA PHE A 308 -32.92 17.66 8.73
C PHE A 308 -34.17 17.70 9.62
N ASN A 309 -35.32 17.43 9.03
CA ASN A 309 -36.60 17.30 9.72
C ASN A 309 -37.24 15.93 9.39
N GLU A 310 -37.14 15.00 10.34
CA GLU A 310 -37.61 13.65 10.20
C GLU A 310 -39.14 13.59 9.97
N ASN A 311 -39.92 14.43 10.67
CA ASN A 311 -41.37 14.41 10.58
C ASN A 311 -41.91 14.78 9.21
N ASP A 312 -41.31 15.79 8.58
CA ASP A 312 -41.70 16.28 7.27
C ASP A 312 -40.91 15.63 6.14
N ARG A 313 -39.88 14.82 6.48
CA ARG A 313 -38.91 14.23 5.55
C ARG A 313 -38.27 15.30 4.65
N GLU A 314 -37.78 16.37 5.27
CA GLU A 314 -37.17 17.48 4.56
C GLU A 314 -35.72 17.72 5.07
N TRP A 315 -34.86 18.08 4.16
CA TRP A 315 -33.45 18.49 4.39
C TRP A 315 -32.97 19.35 3.23
N ASP A 316 -31.87 20.04 3.43
CA ASP A 316 -31.25 20.85 2.39
C ASP A 316 -30.75 19.97 1.24
N TYR A 317 -30.88 20.47 0.00
CA TYR A 317 -30.43 19.82 -1.24
C TYR A 317 -31.09 18.47 -1.55
N LYS A 318 -32.28 18.19 -1.01
CA LYS A 318 -33.05 16.96 -1.28
C LYS A 318 -33.30 16.82 -2.78
N GLY A 319 -32.94 15.64 -3.34
CA GLY A 319 -33.05 15.34 -4.77
C GLY A 319 -31.96 16.00 -5.65
N GLU A 320 -31.11 16.83 -5.09
CA GLU A 320 -29.99 17.48 -5.80
C GLU A 320 -28.72 16.63 -5.71
N TYR A 321 -28.73 15.40 -6.22
CA TYR A 321 -27.70 14.37 -5.98
C TYR A 321 -26.28 14.79 -6.35
N LYS A 322 -26.08 15.69 -7.32
CA LYS A 322 -24.75 16.23 -7.68
C LYS A 322 -24.26 17.34 -6.76
N ASN A 323 -25.11 17.82 -5.86
CA ASN A 323 -24.72 18.84 -4.90
C ASN A 323 -23.89 18.24 -3.75
N PRO A 324 -22.70 18.74 -3.44
CA PRO A 324 -21.88 18.21 -2.33
C PRO A 324 -22.54 18.26 -0.95
N GLY A 325 -23.61 19.08 -0.79
CA GLY A 325 -24.43 19.13 0.42
C GLY A 325 -25.49 18.01 0.50
N ASN A 326 -25.80 17.33 -0.61
CA ASN A 326 -26.79 16.26 -0.65
C ASN A 326 -26.35 15.02 0.18
N PRO A 327 -27.25 14.41 0.96
CA PRO A 327 -26.92 13.24 1.76
C PRO A 327 -26.35 12.04 0.97
N VAL A 328 -26.89 11.74 -0.22
CA VAL A 328 -26.40 10.64 -1.05
C VAL A 328 -24.99 10.94 -1.58
N TYR A 329 -24.73 12.20 -1.97
CA TYR A 329 -23.38 12.60 -2.39
C TYR A 329 -22.36 12.32 -1.29
N LYS A 330 -22.67 12.72 -0.05
CA LYS A 330 -21.79 12.51 1.11
C LYS A 330 -21.63 11.03 1.46
N PHE A 331 -22.73 10.26 1.36
CA PHE A 331 -22.70 8.82 1.58
C PHE A 331 -21.74 8.15 0.59
N VAL A 332 -21.94 8.35 -0.72
CA VAL A 332 -21.07 7.79 -1.75
C VAL A 332 -19.63 8.24 -1.59
N ALA A 333 -19.39 9.52 -1.32
CA ALA A 333 -18.05 10.05 -1.14
C ALA A 333 -17.29 9.39 0.03
N TYR A 334 -17.98 9.01 1.10
CA TYR A 334 -17.37 8.35 2.25
C TYR A 334 -16.93 6.91 1.96
N HIS A 335 -17.49 6.27 0.94
CA HIS A 335 -17.15 4.91 0.51
C HIS A 335 -15.92 4.84 -0.43
N ILE A 336 -15.39 5.98 -0.83
CA ILE A 336 -14.30 6.07 -1.81
C ILE A 336 -13.01 6.50 -1.09
N VAL A 337 -11.98 5.68 -1.16
CA VAL A 337 -10.61 6.01 -0.73
C VAL A 337 -9.74 6.26 -1.97
N ASP A 338 -8.98 7.35 -1.99
CA ASP A 338 -8.20 7.83 -3.13
C ASP A 338 -6.88 7.07 -3.36
N ARG A 339 -6.86 5.78 -3.03
CA ARG A 339 -5.71 4.89 -3.28
C ARG A 339 -6.14 3.48 -3.56
N LYS A 340 -5.32 2.77 -4.33
CA LYS A 340 -5.50 1.37 -4.64
C LYS A 340 -4.93 0.50 -3.52
N LEU A 341 -5.77 0.06 -2.60
CA LEU A 341 -5.42 -0.79 -1.49
C LEU A 341 -5.70 -2.25 -1.84
N LEU A 342 -4.69 -3.11 -1.73
CA LEU A 342 -4.84 -4.54 -1.96
C LEU A 342 -5.08 -5.25 -0.64
N TYR A 343 -6.06 -6.13 -0.60
CA TYR A 343 -6.23 -7.06 0.50
C TYR A 343 -5.18 -8.18 0.42
N LYS A 344 -4.59 -8.48 1.57
CA LYS A 344 -3.75 -9.66 1.72
C LYS A 344 -4.33 -10.50 2.84
N SER A 345 -4.92 -11.65 2.50
CA SER A 345 -5.33 -12.65 3.48
C SER A 345 -4.13 -13.40 4.02
N GLY A 346 -4.28 -14.08 5.17
CA GLY A 346 -3.27 -14.93 5.76
C GLY A 346 -2.75 -14.45 7.12
N LYS A 347 -1.93 -15.27 7.74
CA LYS A 347 -1.45 -15.08 9.13
C LYS A 347 -0.40 -13.97 9.27
N GLY A 348 0.02 -13.38 8.17
CA GLY A 348 0.95 -12.26 8.18
C GLY A 348 0.31 -10.92 8.53
N PRO A 349 1.11 -9.88 8.83
CA PRO A 349 0.62 -8.54 8.86
C PRO A 349 0.23 -8.17 7.45
N GLY A 350 -0.97 -7.93 7.24
CA GLY A 350 -1.44 -7.58 5.95
C GLY A 350 -2.95 -7.63 5.99
N GLY A 351 -3.50 -6.80 5.55
CA GLY A 351 -4.84 -6.50 5.33
C GLY A 351 -4.77 -5.36 4.44
N PHE A 352 -5.67 -4.85 3.71
CA PHE A 352 -5.51 -3.77 2.83
C PHE A 352 -4.08 -3.34 2.62
N LEU A 353 -3.23 -4.09 2.01
CA LEU A 353 -1.88 -3.72 2.08
C LEU A 353 -1.69 -2.69 3.17
N MET A 354 -1.89 -3.13 4.40
CA MET A 354 -1.51 -2.25 5.49
C MET A 354 -0.05 -2.04 5.25
N GLU A 355 0.16 -0.96 4.58
CA GLU A 355 1.39 -0.61 3.99
C GLU A 355 2.38 -0.62 5.11
N GLY A 356 3.15 -1.61 5.23
CA GLY A 356 4.14 -1.53 6.21
C GLY A 356 4.29 -2.60 7.24
N TYR A 357 3.39 -3.48 7.29
CA TYR A 357 3.60 -4.65 8.13
C TYR A 357 4.40 -5.73 7.40
N GLN A 358 5.37 -5.33 6.61
CA GLN A 358 6.32 -6.26 6.05
C GLN A 358 7.47 -6.43 7.03
N THR A 359 7.65 -7.63 7.53
CA THR A 359 8.85 -8.00 8.24
C THR A 359 10.01 -8.03 7.26
N ILE A 360 11.11 -7.41 7.61
CA ILE A 360 12.35 -7.50 6.86
C ILE A 360 13.26 -8.45 7.61
N SER A 361 13.50 -9.63 7.05
CA SER A 361 14.45 -10.59 7.59
C SER A 361 15.60 -10.74 6.61
N ASN A 362 16.83 -10.52 7.09
CA ASN A 362 18.07 -10.66 6.30
C ASN A 362 18.09 -9.87 4.96
N GLY A 363 17.44 -8.72 4.91
CA GLY A 363 17.39 -7.89 3.71
C GLY A 363 16.34 -8.31 2.69
N GLU A 364 15.60 -9.37 2.94
CA GLU A 364 14.45 -9.78 2.15
C GLU A 364 13.17 -9.38 2.87
N VAL A 365 12.18 -8.96 2.10
CA VAL A 365 10.82 -8.80 2.60
C VAL A 365 10.33 -10.17 3.02
N ASP A 366 10.13 -10.37 4.32
CA ASP A 366 9.66 -11.65 4.79
C ASP A 366 8.18 -11.81 4.45
N LYS A 367 7.94 -12.74 3.55
CA LYS A 367 6.67 -12.98 2.89
C LYS A 367 5.71 -13.77 3.77
N GLY A 368 5.49 -13.29 4.99
CA GLY A 368 4.43 -13.82 5.84
C GLY A 368 4.84 -14.84 6.89
N LYS A 369 6.10 -14.95 7.22
CA LYS A 369 6.53 -15.72 8.39
C LYS A 369 6.34 -14.91 9.67
N PHE A 370 5.07 -14.73 10.05
CA PHE A 370 4.72 -14.22 11.35
C PHE A 370 4.75 -15.27 12.43
N ASP A 371 5.06 -16.50 12.05
CA ASP A 371 4.91 -17.68 12.87
C ASP A 371 6.14 -17.99 13.73
N SER A 372 7.24 -17.29 13.55
CA SER A 372 8.45 -17.50 14.31
C SER A 372 8.84 -16.25 15.09
N GLU A 373 9.46 -16.44 16.23
CA GLU A 373 10.07 -15.38 17.05
C GLU A 373 11.15 -14.59 16.26
N GLU A 374 11.59 -15.12 15.12
CA GLU A 374 12.60 -14.53 14.25
C GLU A 374 12.03 -13.43 13.35
N ASN A 375 10.72 -13.37 13.15
CA ASN A 375 10.06 -12.48 12.20
C ASN A 375 9.03 -11.60 12.88
N MET A 376 9.46 -10.83 13.85
CA MET A 376 8.59 -9.87 14.54
C MET A 376 8.26 -8.70 13.61
N PRO A 377 7.01 -8.23 13.60
CA PRO A 377 6.66 -7.04 12.84
C PRO A 377 7.43 -5.83 13.35
N THR A 378 7.71 -4.90 12.47
CA THR A 378 8.33 -3.62 12.85
C THR A 378 7.44 -2.78 13.76
N SER A 379 6.15 -3.08 13.81
CA SER A 379 5.20 -2.45 14.72
C SER A 379 4.10 -3.40 15.12
N PHE A 380 3.58 -3.24 16.36
CA PHE A 380 2.36 -3.88 16.82
C PHE A 380 1.08 -3.14 16.45
N ASP A 381 1.20 -1.97 15.86
CA ASP A 381 0.05 -1.25 15.33
C ASP A 381 -0.58 -2.07 14.21
N ARG A 382 -1.87 -2.26 14.31
CA ARG A 382 -2.64 -3.11 13.42
C ARG A 382 -3.74 -2.34 12.72
N TYR A 383 -3.50 -1.06 12.50
CA TYR A 383 -4.44 -0.17 11.87
C TYR A 383 -3.74 0.86 10.98
N ASP A 384 -4.45 1.30 9.97
CA ASP A 384 -4.12 2.44 9.15
C ASP A 384 -5.33 3.36 9.04
N TYR A 385 -5.06 4.63 8.74
CA TYR A 385 -6.09 5.64 8.53
C TYR A 385 -5.98 6.17 7.11
N PHE A 386 -7.10 6.17 6.40
CA PHE A 386 -7.17 6.65 5.03
C PHE A 386 -8.21 7.73 4.90
N GLU A 387 -7.86 8.83 4.25
CA GLU A 387 -8.84 9.86 3.89
C GLU A 387 -9.76 9.35 2.79
N THR A 388 -11.02 9.80 2.83
CA THR A 388 -12.03 9.44 1.85
C THR A 388 -12.28 10.59 0.87
N ALA A 389 -13.07 10.35 -0.19
CA ALA A 389 -13.51 11.39 -1.10
C ALA A 389 -14.51 12.36 -0.44
N LEU A 390 -15.13 12.00 0.70
CA LEU A 390 -15.85 12.96 1.53
C LEU A 390 -14.83 13.87 2.22
N PRO A 391 -14.78 15.17 1.87
CA PRO A 391 -13.75 16.06 2.38
C PRO A 391 -13.71 16.10 3.92
N TYR A 392 -12.50 16.13 4.47
CA TYR A 392 -12.23 16.21 5.91
C TYR A 392 -12.64 14.99 6.72
N THR A 393 -12.83 13.86 6.08
CA THR A 393 -13.15 12.60 6.75
C THR A 393 -12.12 11.53 6.45
N SER A 394 -12.01 10.59 7.35
CA SER A 394 -11.12 9.44 7.24
C SER A 394 -11.82 8.18 7.69
N ILE A 395 -11.33 7.03 7.25
CA ILE A 395 -11.66 5.71 7.79
C ILE A 395 -10.47 5.15 8.52
N LYS A 396 -10.73 4.31 9.51
CA LYS A 396 -9.74 3.45 10.17
C LYS A 396 -9.91 2.03 9.66
N VAL A 397 -8.84 1.45 9.16
CA VAL A 397 -8.79 0.04 8.78
C VAL A 397 -7.90 -0.67 9.78
N THR A 398 -8.38 -1.75 10.37
CA THR A 398 -7.61 -2.52 11.36
C THR A 398 -7.77 -4.02 11.17
N LYS A 399 -6.75 -4.77 11.55
CA LYS A 399 -6.78 -6.21 11.68
C LYS A 399 -6.80 -6.55 13.17
N PRO A 400 -7.97 -6.93 13.74
CA PRO A 400 -8.09 -7.11 15.18
C PRO A 400 -7.19 -8.23 15.68
N PHE A 401 -6.64 -8.02 16.86
CA PHE A 401 -5.86 -9.02 17.57
C PHE A 401 -6.80 -9.96 18.33
N ALA A 402 -6.79 -11.23 18.00
CA ALA A 402 -7.69 -12.22 18.59
C ALA A 402 -7.01 -13.07 19.67
N ASN A 403 -7.82 -13.49 20.66
CA ASN A 403 -7.36 -14.30 21.77
C ASN A 403 -7.51 -15.78 21.47
N SER A 404 -6.43 -16.47 21.03
CA SER A 404 -6.34 -17.93 21.11
C SER A 404 -4.89 -18.39 21.04
N THR A 405 -4.59 -19.59 20.58
CA THR A 405 -3.25 -20.20 20.60
C THR A 405 -2.15 -19.21 20.23
N ALA A 406 -1.22 -19.01 21.13
CA ALA A 406 -0.17 -18.01 21.02
C ALA A 406 0.68 -18.20 19.75
N MET A 407 0.73 -17.18 18.90
CA MET A 407 1.64 -17.14 17.77
C MET A 407 2.73 -16.08 17.95
N TYR A 408 2.49 -15.08 18.75
CA TYR A 408 3.50 -14.12 19.19
C TYR A 408 3.10 -13.47 20.52
N THR A 409 4.08 -12.92 21.20
CA THR A 409 3.87 -12.23 22.48
C THR A 409 3.89 -10.73 22.23
N SER A 410 2.86 -10.01 22.66
CA SER A 410 2.83 -8.55 22.61
C SER A 410 3.86 -7.92 23.55
N VAL A 411 4.13 -6.62 23.39
CA VAL A 411 4.99 -5.84 24.30
C VAL A 411 4.52 -5.93 25.77
N SER A 412 3.22 -6.08 25.98
CA SER A 412 2.63 -6.28 27.30
C SER A 412 2.80 -7.71 27.85
N GLY A 413 3.48 -8.61 27.14
CA GLY A 413 3.62 -10.02 27.50
C GLY A 413 2.39 -10.86 27.17
N GLU A 414 1.40 -10.31 26.51
CA GLU A 414 0.23 -11.05 26.07
C GLU A 414 0.49 -11.81 24.79
N THR A 415 -0.05 -13.03 24.71
CA THR A 415 0.07 -13.90 23.54
C THR A 415 -1.25 -14.03 22.80
N GLY A 416 -1.19 -14.08 21.49
CA GLY A 416 -2.38 -14.20 20.67
C GLY A 416 -2.04 -14.36 19.18
N TYR A 417 -3.04 -14.26 18.33
CA TYR A 417 -2.88 -14.27 16.87
C TYR A 417 -3.77 -13.19 16.25
N LEU A 418 -3.41 -12.75 15.04
CA LEU A 418 -4.25 -11.86 14.27
C LEU A 418 -5.44 -12.63 13.70
N ARG A 419 -6.60 -11.99 13.66
CA ARG A 419 -7.74 -12.51 12.91
C ARG A 419 -7.51 -12.28 11.43
N ASP A 420 -8.07 -13.16 10.61
CA ASP A 420 -7.96 -13.02 9.14
C ASP A 420 -8.89 -11.94 8.59
N GLU A 421 -9.89 -11.52 9.36
CA GLU A 421 -10.86 -10.51 8.99
C GLU A 421 -10.31 -9.09 9.13
N LEU A 422 -10.53 -8.27 8.12
CA LEU A 422 -10.35 -6.83 8.21
C LEU A 422 -11.61 -6.16 8.72
N VAL A 423 -11.45 -5.16 9.55
CA VAL A 423 -12.54 -4.36 10.07
C VAL A 423 -12.31 -2.88 9.77
N VAL A 424 -13.39 -2.22 9.39
CA VAL A 424 -13.40 -0.78 9.13
C VAL A 424 -14.06 -0.07 10.30
N ASN A 425 -13.47 1.04 10.74
CA ASN A 425 -13.96 1.87 11.85
C ASN A 425 -14.22 1.09 13.15
N TYR A 426 -13.26 0.29 13.54
CA TYR A 426 -13.32 -0.48 14.77
C TYR A 426 -12.48 0.18 15.88
N ALA A 427 -13.11 0.41 17.04
CA ALA A 427 -12.47 1.02 18.20
C ALA A 427 -11.71 -0.01 19.02
N GLN A 428 -10.59 -0.49 18.51
CA GLN A 428 -9.67 -1.33 19.26
C GLN A 428 -8.36 -0.59 19.50
N GLU A 429 -7.98 -0.46 20.77
CA GLU A 429 -6.68 0.11 21.11
C GLU A 429 -5.54 -0.85 20.75
N MET A 430 -4.43 -0.25 20.40
CA MET A 430 -3.18 -0.94 20.16
C MET A 430 -2.79 -1.81 21.37
N GLY A 431 -2.34 -3.03 21.12
CA GLY A 431 -1.93 -3.96 22.17
C GLY A 431 -3.07 -4.61 22.96
N THR A 432 -4.32 -4.24 22.75
CA THR A 432 -5.46 -4.90 23.38
C THR A 432 -5.94 -6.09 22.56
N ARG A 433 -6.52 -7.09 23.25
CA ARG A 433 -7.07 -8.27 22.59
C ARG A 433 -8.49 -8.02 22.14
N CYS A 434 -8.78 -8.40 20.91
CA CYS A 434 -10.15 -8.51 20.43
C CYS A 434 -10.72 -9.86 20.84
N LEU A 435 -11.63 -9.87 21.81
CA LEU A 435 -12.39 -11.06 22.18
C LEU A 435 -13.45 -11.32 21.10
N ASN A 436 -13.89 -12.58 20.95
CA ASN A 436 -14.94 -12.92 20.00
C ASN A 436 -16.22 -12.09 20.20
N SER A 437 -16.57 -11.79 21.46
CA SER A 437 -17.70 -10.92 21.82
C SER A 437 -17.50 -9.45 21.35
N ASP A 438 -16.28 -9.02 21.15
CA ASP A 438 -16.00 -7.63 20.74
C ASP A 438 -16.16 -7.45 19.23
N MET A 439 -16.03 -8.53 18.45
CA MET A 439 -16.29 -8.48 17.00
C MET A 439 -17.75 -8.16 16.67
N GLU A 440 -18.68 -8.42 17.58
CA GLU A 440 -20.08 -8.02 17.41
C GLU A 440 -20.28 -6.50 17.48
N LYS A 441 -19.29 -5.78 18.02
CA LYS A 441 -19.32 -4.32 18.19
C LYS A 441 -18.66 -3.57 17.03
N HIS A 442 -18.01 -4.28 16.10
CA HIS A 442 -17.41 -3.63 14.94
C HIS A 442 -18.47 -2.96 14.07
N ILE A 443 -18.07 -1.90 13.37
CA ILE A 443 -19.01 -1.16 12.49
C ILE A 443 -19.14 -1.88 11.15
N ASN A 444 -18.01 -2.23 10.52
CA ASN A 444 -18.01 -2.91 9.23
C ASN A 444 -16.92 -3.99 9.17
N VAL A 445 -17.19 -5.06 8.44
CA VAL A 445 -16.21 -6.09 8.09
C VAL A 445 -16.12 -6.19 6.57
N VAL A 446 -14.91 -6.24 6.08
CA VAL A 446 -14.66 -6.54 4.66
C VAL A 446 -14.88 -8.03 4.43
N ILE A 447 -15.78 -8.35 3.52
CA ILE A 447 -16.09 -9.72 3.14
C ILE A 447 -15.20 -10.08 1.95
N GLU A 448 -14.20 -10.92 2.17
CA GLU A 448 -13.32 -11.29 1.07
C GLU A 448 -13.12 -12.74 0.85
N ASP A 449 -13.36 -13.58 1.83
CA ASP A 449 -12.97 -14.97 1.75
C ASP A 449 -14.12 -15.95 1.99
N GLU A 450 -14.13 -17.03 1.19
CA GLU A 450 -15.00 -18.20 1.39
C GLU A 450 -14.76 -18.89 2.74
N SER A 451 -13.58 -18.68 3.37
CA SER A 451 -13.24 -19.26 4.67
C SER A 451 -13.90 -18.54 5.84
N THR A 452 -14.31 -17.30 5.67
CA THR A 452 -15.23 -16.67 6.62
C THR A 452 -16.60 -17.30 6.39
N SER A 453 -17.29 -17.70 7.45
CA SER A 453 -18.67 -18.25 7.37
C SER A 453 -19.71 -17.28 6.76
N ARG A 454 -19.27 -16.19 6.17
CA ARG A 454 -19.99 -15.15 5.46
C ARG A 454 -19.78 -15.36 3.96
N THR A 455 -20.54 -16.27 3.41
CA THR A 455 -20.52 -16.59 1.99
C THR A 455 -20.80 -15.37 1.14
N ARG A 456 -19.96 -15.13 0.13
CA ARG A 456 -20.22 -14.23 -1.01
C ARG A 456 -21.38 -14.78 -1.86
N GLN A 457 -22.58 -14.84 -1.35
CA GLN A 457 -23.71 -15.27 -2.15
C GLN A 457 -23.90 -14.31 -3.35
N GLY A 458 -23.77 -14.85 -4.55
CA GLY A 458 -23.94 -14.10 -5.79
C GLY A 458 -22.70 -13.36 -6.30
N LEU A 459 -21.52 -13.58 -5.71
CA LEU A 459 -20.27 -12.94 -6.11
C LEU A 459 -19.16 -13.96 -6.45
N GLU A 460 -19.51 -15.21 -6.71
CA GLU A 460 -18.55 -16.32 -6.90
C GLU A 460 -17.51 -16.05 -8.01
N ASP A 461 -17.90 -15.28 -9.04
CA ASP A 461 -17.03 -14.94 -10.17
C ASP A 461 -16.55 -13.47 -10.14
N PHE A 462 -16.77 -12.76 -9.03
CA PHE A 462 -16.42 -11.36 -8.95
C PHE A 462 -14.91 -11.16 -8.75
N GLN A 463 -14.28 -10.50 -9.71
CA GLN A 463 -12.89 -10.07 -9.62
C GLN A 463 -12.84 -8.65 -9.04
N PRO A 464 -12.38 -8.46 -7.79
CA PRO A 464 -12.46 -7.16 -7.11
C PRO A 464 -11.52 -6.10 -7.69
N GLN A 465 -10.58 -6.49 -8.57
CA GLN A 465 -9.56 -5.61 -9.10
C GLN A 465 -9.94 -4.99 -10.43
N ALA A 466 -10.23 -3.68 -10.43
CA ALA A 466 -10.35 -2.85 -11.62
C ALA A 466 -8.97 -2.37 -12.13
N VAL A 467 -8.91 -1.74 -13.29
CA VAL A 467 -7.67 -1.17 -13.85
C VAL A 467 -7.09 -0.12 -12.90
N ASN A 468 -7.94 0.72 -12.33
CA ASN A 468 -7.56 1.83 -11.46
C ASN A 468 -8.02 1.68 -10.00
N GLY A 469 -8.40 0.49 -9.55
CA GLY A 469 -8.86 0.37 -8.17
C GLY A 469 -9.21 -1.02 -7.72
N MET A 470 -9.73 -1.07 -6.49
CA MET A 470 -10.23 -2.26 -5.83
C MET A 470 -11.65 -2.03 -5.35
N ILE A 471 -12.46 -3.07 -5.36
CA ILE A 471 -13.84 -3.03 -4.84
C ILE A 471 -13.95 -4.10 -3.76
N TYR A 472 -14.29 -3.68 -2.54
CA TYR A 472 -14.50 -4.58 -1.42
C TYR A 472 -15.93 -4.51 -0.92
N THR A 473 -16.53 -5.67 -0.73
CA THR A 473 -17.84 -5.79 -0.13
C THR A 473 -17.72 -5.69 1.39
N ILE A 474 -18.64 -4.98 2.02
CA ILE A 474 -18.74 -4.84 3.47
C ILE A 474 -20.06 -5.39 3.99
N ASP A 475 -20.08 -5.81 5.26
CA ASP A 475 -21.20 -6.52 5.88
C ASP A 475 -22.17 -5.64 6.66
N LYS A 476 -21.89 -4.34 6.74
CA LYS A 476 -22.74 -3.33 7.39
C LYS A 476 -22.72 -2.04 6.59
N ILE A 477 -23.78 -1.24 6.72
CA ILE A 477 -23.85 0.05 6.04
C ILE A 477 -22.81 1.01 6.63
N LEU A 478 -21.93 1.51 5.78
CA LEU A 478 -20.85 2.41 6.15
C LEU A 478 -21.35 3.86 6.18
N VAL A 479 -21.25 4.49 7.32
CA VAL A 479 -21.61 5.89 7.50
C VAL A 479 -20.57 6.63 8.31
N TYR A 480 -20.46 7.93 8.12
CA TYR A 480 -19.67 8.80 8.96
C TYR A 480 -20.56 9.43 10.03
N ASP A 481 -20.33 9.06 11.27
CA ASP A 481 -20.94 9.69 12.44
C ASP A 481 -19.85 10.43 13.22
N GLU A 482 -19.88 11.75 13.21
CA GLU A 482 -18.88 12.61 13.86
C GLU A 482 -18.71 12.29 15.36
N THR A 483 -19.80 11.95 16.04
CA THR A 483 -19.78 11.63 17.47
C THR A 483 -19.07 10.31 17.73
N GLU A 484 -19.37 9.28 16.92
CA GLU A 484 -18.73 7.97 17.02
C GLU A 484 -17.24 8.07 16.61
N MET A 485 -16.94 8.77 15.53
CA MET A 485 -15.57 8.94 15.06
C MET A 485 -14.72 9.68 16.08
N SER A 486 -15.16 10.83 16.60
CA SER A 486 -14.41 11.64 17.56
C SER A 486 -14.37 11.01 18.98
N GLY A 487 -15.46 10.34 19.39
CA GLY A 487 -15.59 9.77 20.73
C GLY A 487 -14.92 8.42 20.92
N ASN A 488 -14.88 7.60 19.87
CA ASN A 488 -14.43 6.22 19.94
C ASN A 488 -13.33 5.90 18.93
N ILE A 489 -13.59 5.98 17.63
CA ILE A 489 -12.70 5.45 16.58
C ILE A 489 -11.36 6.18 16.53
N PHE A 490 -11.38 7.52 16.55
CA PHE A 490 -10.18 8.38 16.53
C PHE A 490 -9.78 8.89 17.92
N ASN A 491 -10.45 8.44 18.99
CA ASN A 491 -10.11 8.80 20.36
C ASN A 491 -8.94 7.94 20.88
N GLU A 492 -7.86 7.92 20.13
CA GLU A 492 -6.65 7.16 20.40
C GLU A 492 -5.41 7.89 19.90
N ARG A 493 -4.21 7.34 20.14
CA ARG A 493 -2.97 7.84 19.54
C ARG A 493 -2.92 7.40 18.09
N MET A 494 -3.24 8.32 17.19
CA MET A 494 -3.21 8.07 15.76
C MET A 494 -1.78 8.24 15.24
N ARG A 495 -1.32 7.27 14.47
CA ARG A 495 0.02 7.28 13.87
C ARG A 495 -0.06 6.94 12.39
N TRP A 496 0.65 7.70 11.59
CA TRP A 496 0.82 7.47 10.16
C TRP A 496 2.30 7.36 9.86
N ASP A 497 2.69 6.32 9.14
CA ASP A 497 3.95 6.37 8.43
C ASP A 497 4.00 7.62 7.54
N VAL A 498 5.14 8.29 7.45
CA VAL A 498 5.21 9.57 6.74
C VAL A 498 4.83 9.45 5.26
N PHE A 499 5.15 8.31 4.64
CA PHE A 499 4.82 8.10 3.23
C PHE A 499 3.42 7.54 3.01
N SER A 500 2.74 7.06 4.05
CA SER A 500 1.32 6.74 3.98
C SER A 500 0.43 7.99 3.81
N LEU A 501 0.99 9.18 4.05
CA LEU A 501 0.28 10.44 3.83
C LEU A 501 0.05 10.77 2.33
N PHE A 502 0.78 10.11 1.42
CA PHE A 502 0.82 10.44 0.00
C PHE A 502 0.28 9.29 -0.85
N PRO A 503 -1.01 9.33 -1.25
CA PRO A 503 -1.64 8.25 -2.03
C PRO A 503 -0.96 7.99 -3.37
N GLU A 504 -0.33 8.98 -3.97
CA GLU A 504 0.37 8.85 -5.24
C GLU A 504 1.49 7.81 -5.18
N LEU A 505 2.16 7.68 -4.03
CA LEU A 505 3.26 6.72 -3.87
C LEU A 505 2.77 5.27 -3.85
N THR A 506 1.61 5.04 -3.24
CA THR A 506 0.96 3.72 -3.26
C THR A 506 0.39 3.40 -4.64
N ASN A 507 -0.29 4.37 -5.26
CA ASN A 507 -0.93 4.18 -6.56
C ASN A 507 0.07 3.87 -7.69
N ASN A 508 1.34 4.28 -7.52
CA ASN A 508 2.38 4.20 -8.56
C ASN A 508 3.57 3.33 -8.17
N ASP A 509 3.40 2.40 -7.23
CA ASP A 509 4.40 1.39 -6.85
C ASP A 509 5.73 1.97 -6.33
N VAL A 510 5.71 3.19 -5.81
CA VAL A 510 6.89 3.80 -5.18
C VAL A 510 7.07 3.24 -3.77
N ARG A 511 5.98 3.12 -3.00
CA ARG A 511 6.04 2.39 -1.73
C ARG A 511 6.22 0.90 -2.01
N TRP A 512 7.02 0.28 -1.20
CA TRP A 512 7.28 -1.17 -1.26
C TRP A 512 7.90 -1.67 -2.56
N PHE A 513 8.63 -0.80 -3.27
CA PHE A 513 9.47 -1.26 -4.37
C PHE A 513 10.48 -2.31 -3.87
N PRO A 514 10.86 -3.29 -4.69
CA PRO A 514 11.86 -4.29 -4.32
C PRO A 514 13.18 -3.60 -3.97
N VAL A 515 13.68 -3.82 -2.75
CA VAL A 515 14.95 -3.27 -2.29
C VAL A 515 16.05 -4.28 -2.60
N ASP A 516 17.10 -3.81 -3.26
CA ASP A 516 18.34 -4.55 -3.39
C ASP A 516 19.52 -3.75 -2.81
N ALA A 517 20.69 -4.33 -2.77
CA ALA A 517 21.90 -3.65 -2.27
C ALA A 517 22.27 -2.40 -3.08
N THR A 518 21.64 -2.19 -4.23
CA THR A 518 21.93 -1.10 -5.15
C THR A 518 21.02 0.09 -4.93
N TYR A 519 19.73 -0.17 -4.60
CA TYR A 519 18.69 0.86 -4.48
C TYR A 519 17.96 0.77 -3.16
N THR A 520 18.23 1.73 -2.29
CA THR A 520 17.49 1.92 -1.03
C THR A 520 16.67 3.21 -1.03
N LEU A 521 16.81 4.03 -2.06
CA LEU A 521 16.21 5.35 -2.18
C LEU A 521 15.40 5.46 -3.47
N HIS A 522 14.25 6.14 -3.36
CA HIS A 522 13.51 6.68 -4.50
C HIS A 522 13.42 8.19 -4.39
N TYR A 523 13.71 8.91 -5.46
CA TYR A 523 13.53 10.36 -5.49
C TYR A 523 12.06 10.71 -5.72
N ILE A 524 11.55 11.64 -4.93
CA ILE A 524 10.17 12.15 -5.07
C ILE A 524 10.24 13.51 -5.78
N PRO A 525 9.80 13.60 -7.05
CA PRO A 525 9.84 14.84 -7.81
C PRO A 525 8.96 15.93 -7.21
N GLU A 526 9.34 17.19 -7.45
CA GLU A 526 8.49 18.34 -7.12
C GLU A 526 7.10 18.21 -7.77
N ASN A 527 6.06 18.46 -6.99
CA ASN A 527 4.65 18.37 -7.41
C ASN A 527 4.12 16.96 -7.76
N TYR A 528 4.89 15.92 -7.46
CA TYR A 528 4.42 14.56 -7.65
C TYR A 528 3.36 14.16 -6.62
N CYS A 529 3.53 14.57 -5.36
CA CYS A 529 2.55 14.32 -4.30
C CYS A 529 1.73 15.59 -4.05
N SER A 530 0.42 15.49 -4.20
CA SER A 530 -0.51 16.63 -4.06
C SER A 530 -0.50 17.27 -2.67
N ARG A 531 -0.18 16.46 -1.65
CA ARG A 531 -0.12 16.88 -0.24
C ARG A 531 1.28 17.27 0.23
N LEU A 532 2.26 17.35 -0.67
CA LEU A 532 3.66 17.68 -0.39
C LEU A 532 4.08 18.87 -1.26
N ARG A 533 4.74 19.86 -0.67
CA ARG A 533 5.21 21.05 -1.38
C ARG A 533 6.68 21.29 -1.10
N HIS A 534 7.44 21.46 -2.15
CA HIS A 534 8.80 21.99 -2.08
C HIS A 534 8.71 23.52 -2.13
N ASN A 535 9.19 24.19 -1.09
CA ASN A 535 9.13 25.65 -1.02
C ASN A 535 10.34 26.34 -1.66
N ASN A 536 11.37 25.56 -2.01
CA ASN A 536 12.53 26.02 -2.77
C ASN A 536 13.11 24.89 -3.65
N THR A 537 13.99 25.26 -4.58
CA THR A 537 14.59 24.37 -5.56
C THR A 537 15.74 23.52 -5.02
N ASP A 538 16.20 23.80 -3.81
CA ASP A 538 17.29 23.08 -3.14
C ASP A 538 16.76 22.07 -2.11
N THR A 539 15.50 21.69 -2.24
CA THR A 539 14.83 20.67 -1.46
C THR A 539 14.78 19.36 -2.25
N HIS A 540 15.41 18.33 -1.73
CA HIS A 540 15.46 17.03 -2.36
C HIS A 540 14.92 15.97 -1.41
N ILE A 541 13.75 15.40 -1.74
CA ILE A 541 13.02 14.45 -0.92
C ILE A 541 13.18 13.04 -1.49
N TYR A 542 13.51 12.12 -0.61
CA TYR A 542 13.69 10.71 -0.93
C TYR A 542 12.83 9.83 -0.05
N TYR A 543 12.17 8.88 -0.67
CA TYR A 543 11.66 7.70 0.00
C TYR A 543 12.84 6.77 0.27
N LEU A 544 13.09 6.47 1.53
CA LEU A 544 14.16 5.57 1.96
C LEU A 544 13.53 4.30 2.52
N ARG A 545 13.91 3.16 1.95
CA ARG A 545 13.62 1.85 2.50
C ARG A 545 14.93 1.13 2.77
N PRO A 546 15.30 0.86 4.04
CA PRO A 546 16.54 0.18 4.37
C PRO A 546 16.60 -1.21 3.74
N TYR A 547 17.68 -1.50 3.03
CA TYR A 547 17.92 -2.82 2.45
C TYR A 547 18.05 -3.90 3.52
N ASN A 548 18.64 -3.56 4.64
CA ASN A 548 18.90 -4.49 5.71
C ASN A 548 18.52 -3.90 7.05
N ALA A 549 17.49 -4.45 7.67
CA ALA A 549 17.08 -4.10 9.03
C ALA A 549 18.16 -4.46 10.07
N THR A 550 19.17 -5.25 9.68
CA THR A 550 20.31 -5.62 10.55
C THR A 550 21.42 -4.58 10.60
N TYR A 551 21.23 -3.38 10.08
CA TYR A 551 22.22 -2.34 10.27
C TYR A 551 22.45 -2.12 11.77
N ASP A 552 23.70 -2.32 12.19
CA ASP A 552 24.19 -2.27 13.57
C ASP A 552 24.07 -0.87 14.17
N GLY A 553 22.90 -0.36 14.25
CA GLY A 553 22.59 0.99 14.69
C GLY A 553 21.11 1.25 14.82
N GLY A 554 20.30 0.21 14.55
CA GLY A 554 18.88 0.27 14.82
C GLY A 554 18.20 1.42 14.11
N TYR A 555 17.96 1.28 12.81
CA TYR A 555 16.94 2.11 12.20
C TYR A 555 15.61 1.72 12.79
N ALA A 556 15.09 2.66 13.45
CA ALA A 556 13.81 2.61 14.08
C ALA A 556 12.78 3.00 13.04
N ASN A 557 12.31 2.03 12.24
CA ASN A 557 11.33 2.30 11.21
C ASN A 557 9.96 1.84 11.63
N TYR A 558 9.06 2.78 11.77
CA TYR A 558 7.63 2.50 11.78
C TYR A 558 7.21 2.09 10.37
N GLN A 559 6.66 0.88 10.23
CA GLN A 559 6.22 0.33 8.96
C GLN A 559 7.31 0.12 7.87
N GLY A 560 8.59 0.37 8.14
CA GLY A 560 9.72 -0.06 7.30
C GLY A 560 10.22 0.93 6.25
N ASP A 561 9.82 2.19 6.30
CA ASP A 561 10.37 3.26 5.47
C ASP A 561 10.58 4.57 6.23
N GLU A 562 11.30 5.50 5.64
CA GLU A 562 11.62 6.80 6.23
C GLU A 562 11.68 7.88 5.14
N MET A 563 11.31 9.11 5.49
CA MET A 563 11.59 10.27 4.67
C MET A 563 12.99 10.78 4.94
N LEU A 564 13.80 10.86 3.90
CA LEU A 564 15.10 11.54 3.91
C LEU A 564 15.02 12.79 3.05
N VAL A 565 15.43 13.93 3.59
CA VAL A 565 15.50 15.18 2.83
C VAL A 565 16.86 15.78 2.91
N THR A 566 17.39 16.24 1.78
CA THR A 566 18.73 16.85 1.67
C THR A 566 18.68 18.24 1.03
N GLY A 567 19.80 18.92 1.01
CA GLY A 567 19.93 20.30 0.50
C GLY A 567 19.62 21.36 1.57
N LYS A 568 19.48 22.59 1.15
CA LYS A 568 18.95 23.70 1.97
C LYS A 568 17.43 23.65 2.00
N TYR A 569 16.90 22.52 2.45
CA TYR A 569 15.50 22.19 2.33
C TYR A 569 14.57 23.20 3.00
N ASP A 570 13.46 23.41 2.34
CA ASP A 570 12.28 24.07 2.84
C ASP A 570 11.07 23.39 2.19
N PHE A 571 10.35 22.58 2.95
CA PHE A 571 9.22 21.82 2.45
C PHE A 571 8.09 21.80 3.47
N GLN A 572 6.90 21.44 3.01
CA GLN A 572 5.75 21.26 3.88
C GLN A 572 4.83 20.19 3.32
N TYR A 573 4.14 19.50 4.22
CA TYR A 573 3.07 18.60 3.86
C TYR A 573 1.80 18.88 4.67
N ARG A 574 0.66 18.54 4.07
CA ARG A 574 -0.63 18.61 4.73
C ARG A 574 -0.76 17.42 5.68
N ILE A 575 -1.08 17.71 6.95
CA ILE A 575 -1.39 16.63 7.89
C ILE A 575 -2.75 16.00 7.53
N PRO A 576 -2.97 14.70 7.88
CA PRO A 576 -4.24 14.04 7.61
C PRO A 576 -5.39 14.71 8.37
N HIS A 577 -6.58 14.62 7.80
CA HIS A 577 -7.80 15.08 8.44
C HIS A 577 -8.21 14.13 9.57
N VAL A 578 -8.47 14.71 10.71
CA VAL A 578 -9.00 14.05 11.91
C VAL A 578 -10.26 14.78 12.37
N PRO A 579 -11.14 14.17 13.16
CA PRO A 579 -12.29 14.86 13.72
C PRO A 579 -11.91 16.16 14.44
N ALA A 580 -12.80 17.14 14.43
CA ALA A 580 -12.54 18.41 15.10
C ALA A 580 -12.23 18.20 16.60
N GLY A 581 -11.18 18.87 17.11
CA GLY A 581 -10.75 18.67 18.48
C GLY A 581 -9.39 19.29 18.80
N THR A 582 -8.97 19.16 20.05
CA THR A 582 -7.66 19.61 20.51
C THR A 582 -6.69 18.42 20.53
N TYR A 583 -5.57 18.55 19.82
CA TYR A 583 -4.59 17.49 19.62
C TYR A 583 -3.17 17.96 19.88
N GLU A 584 -2.35 17.09 20.45
CA GLU A 584 -0.91 17.24 20.43
C GLU A 584 -0.35 16.58 19.17
N ILE A 585 0.47 17.31 18.42
CA ILE A 585 1.13 16.86 17.20
C ILE A 585 2.59 16.53 17.50
N ARG A 586 3.03 15.39 17.05
CA ARG A 586 4.38 14.85 17.21
C ARG A 586 4.86 14.21 15.91
N PHE A 587 6.17 14.04 15.79
CA PHE A 587 6.72 13.18 14.73
C PHE A 587 7.87 12.34 15.27
N GLY A 588 8.03 11.14 14.69
CA GLY A 588 9.14 10.24 14.91
C GLY A 588 10.31 10.57 13.99
N TYR A 589 11.53 10.50 14.51
CA TYR A 589 12.75 10.75 13.75
C TYR A 589 13.94 9.98 14.34
N SER A 590 14.98 9.82 13.53
CA SER A 590 16.24 9.22 14.00
C SER A 590 17.37 10.25 14.06
N CYS A 591 18.19 10.17 15.14
CA CYS A 591 19.40 10.96 15.29
C CYS A 591 20.58 10.31 14.54
N SER A 592 21.39 11.13 13.87
CA SER A 592 22.64 10.70 13.23
C SER A 592 23.55 11.91 13.01
N ASN A 593 24.87 11.69 12.95
CA ASN A 593 25.83 12.74 12.62
C ASN A 593 25.69 13.30 11.19
N ALA A 594 24.98 12.60 10.31
CA ALA A 594 24.62 13.10 8.98
C ALA A 594 23.46 14.11 9.00
N ARG A 595 22.72 14.20 10.10
CA ARG A 595 21.55 15.08 10.23
C ARG A 595 21.97 16.54 10.45
N GLY A 596 21.02 17.45 10.18
CA GLY A 596 21.15 18.87 10.38
C GLY A 596 20.29 19.42 11.51
N VAL A 597 20.01 20.71 11.44
CA VAL A 597 19.14 21.45 12.36
C VAL A 597 17.96 21.98 11.59
N SER A 598 16.76 21.62 12.02
CA SER A 598 15.51 21.99 11.35
C SER A 598 14.61 22.87 12.21
N GLN A 599 14.08 23.95 11.63
CA GLN A 599 13.01 24.73 12.23
C GLN A 599 11.66 24.25 11.69
N PHE A 600 10.67 24.10 12.58
CA PHE A 600 9.33 23.72 12.19
C PHE A 600 8.37 24.87 12.26
N TYR A 601 7.31 24.75 11.45
CA TYR A 601 6.18 25.66 11.45
C TYR A 601 4.91 24.84 11.33
N PHE A 602 3.93 25.14 12.14
CA PHE A 602 2.58 24.62 12.01
C PHE A 602 1.67 25.73 11.51
N ASP A 603 1.03 25.54 10.38
CA ASP A 603 0.17 26.52 9.71
C ASP A 603 0.87 27.91 9.59
N ASN A 604 2.13 27.88 9.11
CA ASN A 604 3.03 29.03 8.99
C ASN A 604 3.45 29.73 10.31
N LYS A 605 3.06 29.20 11.46
CA LYS A 605 3.52 29.71 12.77
C LYS A 605 4.71 28.89 13.26
N ILE A 606 5.74 29.59 13.70
CA ILE A 606 6.96 28.95 14.21
C ILE A 606 6.64 28.12 15.47
N CYS A 607 7.20 26.91 15.53
CA CYS A 607 7.00 25.97 16.62
C CYS A 607 8.29 25.79 17.41
N GLY A 608 8.38 26.45 18.56
CA GLY A 608 9.53 26.31 19.47
C GLY A 608 10.88 26.65 18.87
N ILE A 609 11.93 26.10 19.47
CA ILE A 609 13.32 26.24 19.00
C ILE A 609 13.63 25.18 17.94
N PRO A 610 14.59 25.45 17.03
CA PRO A 610 15.03 24.47 16.06
C PRO A 610 15.44 23.15 16.71
N LEU A 611 15.17 22.04 16.02
CA LEU A 611 15.59 20.71 16.42
C LEU A 611 16.95 20.41 15.82
N ASP A 612 17.91 20.13 16.67
CA ASP A 612 19.18 19.50 16.28
C ASP A 612 19.01 17.97 16.30
N MET A 613 19.12 17.35 15.14
CA MET A 613 18.94 15.91 14.97
C MET A 613 20.27 15.13 14.99
N ARG A 614 21.38 15.78 15.33
CA ARG A 614 22.69 15.12 15.44
C ARG A 614 22.83 14.34 16.74
N ASP A 615 23.67 13.32 16.74
CA ASP A 615 23.92 12.43 17.90
C ASP A 615 24.37 13.18 19.16
N SER A 616 24.96 14.36 19.00
CA SER A 616 25.44 15.19 20.12
C SER A 616 24.31 15.78 21.01
N ASN A 617 23.06 15.59 20.62
CA ASN A 617 21.94 16.26 21.29
C ASN A 617 21.29 15.47 22.45
N LEU A 618 21.79 14.26 22.76
CA LEU A 618 21.19 13.37 23.76
C LEU A 618 21.07 14.00 25.14
N ASP A 619 22.12 14.69 25.61
CA ASP A 619 22.13 15.36 26.93
C ASP A 619 21.10 16.50 26.97
N PHE A 620 20.97 17.26 25.89
CA PHE A 620 19.98 18.34 25.79
C PHE A 620 18.56 17.78 25.81
N MET A 621 18.30 16.69 25.11
CA MET A 621 17.00 16.00 25.10
C MET A 621 16.67 15.40 26.47
N GLY A 622 17.70 15.07 27.26
CA GLY A 622 17.54 14.40 28.56
C GLY A 622 17.31 12.90 28.41
N TRP A 623 17.89 12.31 27.35
CA TRP A 623 17.81 10.87 27.17
C TRP A 623 18.42 10.13 28.38
N PHE A 624 17.82 9.03 28.75
CA PHE A 624 18.27 8.18 29.84
C PHE A 624 18.10 6.71 29.48
N GLU A 625 19.00 5.88 30.00
CA GLU A 625 18.84 4.43 29.95
C GLU A 625 17.86 4.00 31.04
N GLU A 626 16.92 3.13 30.71
CA GLU A 626 15.93 2.67 31.66
C GLU A 626 16.54 1.76 32.71
N SER A 627 16.12 1.96 33.95
CA SER A 627 16.48 1.14 35.11
C SER A 627 15.32 0.20 35.46
N GLU A 628 15.58 -0.72 36.40
CA GLU A 628 14.52 -1.56 36.98
C GLU A 628 13.51 -0.78 37.86
N ASN A 629 13.81 0.51 38.10
CA ASN A 629 12.94 1.37 38.90
C ASN A 629 11.96 2.14 37.98
N GLU A 630 10.75 1.65 37.87
CA GLU A 630 9.71 2.26 37.02
C GLU A 630 9.36 3.70 37.45
N ASP A 631 9.40 4.05 38.73
CA ASP A 631 9.09 5.41 39.18
C ASP A 631 10.16 6.39 38.77
N GLU A 632 11.42 5.96 38.72
CA GLU A 632 12.52 6.74 38.20
C GLU A 632 12.41 6.92 36.66
N ASN A 633 12.07 5.85 35.94
CA ASN A 633 11.86 5.91 34.51
C ASN A 633 10.71 6.87 34.16
N ARG A 634 9.58 6.81 34.85
CA ARG A 634 8.46 7.75 34.65
C ARG A 634 8.85 9.21 34.95
N LYS A 635 9.64 9.44 35.97
CA LYS A 635 10.14 10.78 36.30
C LYS A 635 11.04 11.33 35.19
N ASN A 636 11.90 10.48 34.66
CA ASN A 636 12.82 10.83 33.59
C ASN A 636 12.09 11.06 32.25
N ASP A 637 11.10 10.21 31.93
CA ASP A 637 10.21 10.43 30.77
C ASP A 637 9.51 11.79 30.84
N LYS A 638 8.97 12.13 32.02
CA LYS A 638 8.33 13.43 32.24
C LYS A 638 9.34 14.59 32.07
N ALA A 639 10.58 14.44 32.53
CA ALA A 639 11.61 15.44 32.39
C ALA A 639 12.01 15.63 30.91
N MET A 640 12.12 14.53 30.17
CA MET A 640 12.38 14.54 28.73
C MET A 640 11.23 15.22 27.97
N ARG A 641 9.99 14.86 28.30
CA ARG A 641 8.78 15.45 27.70
C ARG A 641 8.67 16.97 27.96
N ASN A 642 9.05 17.44 29.14
CA ASN A 642 9.08 18.88 29.46
C ASN A 642 10.06 19.67 28.59
N ARG A 643 11.01 19.00 27.94
CA ARG A 643 11.93 19.55 26.94
C ARG A 643 11.40 19.42 25.52
N GLY A 644 10.22 18.83 25.34
CA GLY A 644 9.58 18.58 24.04
C GLY A 644 10.05 17.34 23.31
N PHE A 645 10.64 16.38 24.03
CA PHE A 645 11.13 15.12 23.47
C PHE A 645 10.51 13.94 24.19
N MET A 646 10.41 12.84 23.46
CA MET A 646 9.94 11.57 24.00
C MET A 646 10.75 10.44 23.36
N LYS A 647 10.92 9.34 24.07
CA LYS A 647 11.39 8.10 23.48
C LYS A 647 10.42 7.58 22.44
N ALA A 648 10.89 6.78 21.49
CA ALA A 648 10.00 6.07 20.59
C ALA A 648 9.01 5.20 21.36
N PRO A 649 7.83 4.89 20.81
CA PRO A 649 6.88 3.99 21.44
C PRO A 649 7.45 2.60 21.69
N ALA A 650 7.03 1.96 22.77
CA ALA A 650 7.43 0.59 23.07
C ALA A 650 6.89 -0.43 22.06
N SER A 651 5.80 -0.10 21.38
CA SER A 651 5.16 -0.93 20.36
C SER A 651 5.90 -1.02 19.03
N ILE A 652 6.89 -0.14 18.79
CA ILE A 652 7.71 -0.19 17.59
C ILE A 652 8.98 -0.98 17.88
N TRP A 653 9.27 -1.96 17.04
CA TRP A 653 10.41 -2.84 17.22
C TRP A 653 11.55 -2.45 16.30
N LEU A 654 12.77 -2.65 16.79
CA LEU A 654 13.96 -2.57 15.95
C LEU A 654 13.93 -3.74 14.98
N GLY A 655 13.72 -3.46 13.72
CA GLY A 655 13.51 -4.46 12.65
C GLY A 655 14.67 -5.43 12.42
N SER A 656 15.63 -5.50 13.32
CA SER A 656 16.67 -6.47 13.20
C SER A 656 16.86 -7.24 14.44
N TYR A 657 16.94 -8.37 14.32
CA TYR A 657 16.94 -9.32 15.11
C TYR A 657 18.23 -9.78 15.69
N ASP A 658 18.60 -9.56 16.79
CA ASP A 658 19.34 -10.36 17.74
C ASP A 658 18.29 -11.11 18.60
N THR A 659 17.98 -12.31 18.18
CA THR A 659 17.04 -13.21 18.87
C THR A 659 17.44 -13.46 20.33
N SER A 660 18.70 -13.11 20.71
CA SER A 660 19.18 -13.14 22.09
C SER A 660 18.67 -11.98 22.95
N LYS A 661 17.97 -11.00 22.36
CA LYS A 661 17.43 -9.83 23.04
C LYS A 661 15.98 -9.58 22.64
N PRO A 662 15.03 -10.38 23.14
CA PRO A 662 13.61 -10.24 22.81
C PRO A 662 13.00 -8.89 23.21
N ASP A 663 13.70 -8.06 23.95
CA ASP A 663 13.21 -6.79 24.50
C ASP A 663 13.63 -5.56 23.69
N LYS A 664 13.98 -5.71 22.42
CA LYS A 664 14.41 -4.57 21.60
C LYS A 664 13.26 -3.77 20.99
N SER A 665 12.48 -3.20 21.85
CA SER A 665 11.62 -2.08 21.47
C SER A 665 12.49 -0.85 21.13
N MET A 666 12.04 -0.06 20.15
CA MET A 666 12.65 1.21 19.81
C MET A 666 12.70 2.21 20.97
N ARG A 667 11.87 2.02 21.97
CA ARG A 667 11.91 2.79 23.21
C ARG A 667 13.30 2.77 23.87
N PHE A 668 14.03 1.68 23.73
CA PHE A 668 15.38 1.52 24.30
C PHE A 668 16.51 2.01 23.39
N ALA A 669 16.18 2.41 22.17
CA ALA A 669 17.16 2.94 21.24
C ALA A 669 17.53 4.39 21.58
N ASN A 670 18.83 4.68 21.65
CA ASN A 670 19.32 6.03 21.88
C ASN A 670 19.39 6.89 20.60
N ARG A 671 18.69 6.50 19.55
CA ARG A 671 18.69 7.18 18.25
C ARG A 671 17.29 7.47 17.73
N ALA A 672 16.26 6.85 18.29
CA ALA A 672 14.89 7.02 17.84
C ALA A 672 14.07 7.80 18.87
N PHE A 673 13.48 8.90 18.42
CA PHE A 673 12.79 9.83 19.29
C PHE A 673 11.50 10.34 18.68
N ARG A 674 10.63 10.85 19.54
CA ARG A 674 9.49 11.68 19.13
C ARG A 674 9.76 13.13 19.51
N ARG A 675 9.52 14.04 18.58
CA ARG A 675 9.49 15.49 18.84
C ARG A 675 8.05 15.96 19.00
N VAL A 676 7.72 16.56 20.13
CA VAL A 676 6.46 17.25 20.33
C VAL A 676 6.53 18.60 19.64
N ILE A 677 5.63 18.86 18.70
CA ILE A 677 5.54 20.11 17.95
C ILE A 677 4.72 21.14 18.73
N GLY A 678 3.60 20.70 19.28
CA GLY A 678 2.70 21.54 20.08
C GLY A 678 1.31 20.96 20.19
N THR A 679 0.44 21.67 20.87
CA THR A 679 -0.98 21.37 21.00
C THR A 679 -1.79 22.40 20.22
N TYR A 680 -2.72 21.92 19.39
CA TYR A 680 -3.48 22.73 18.45
C TYR A 680 -4.95 22.30 18.42
N ASP A 681 -5.82 23.28 18.22
CA ASP A 681 -7.22 23.04 17.91
C ASP A 681 -7.34 22.83 16.39
N LEU A 682 -7.76 21.65 15.99
CA LEU A 682 -8.02 21.30 14.59
C LEU A 682 -9.52 21.45 14.34
N GLU A 683 -9.86 22.26 13.35
CA GLU A 683 -11.24 22.58 13.01
C GLU A 683 -11.68 21.73 11.81
N TYR A 684 -12.93 21.33 11.78
CA TYR A 684 -13.51 20.70 10.60
C TYR A 684 -13.51 21.66 9.39
N GLY A 685 -13.19 21.16 8.24
CA GLY A 685 -13.18 21.95 7.00
C GLY A 685 -11.93 22.79 6.77
N LYS A 686 -10.85 22.53 7.52
CA LYS A 686 -9.60 23.27 7.40
C LYS A 686 -8.41 22.36 7.18
N ASP A 687 -7.57 22.70 6.19
CA ASP A 687 -6.27 22.09 5.97
C ASP A 687 -5.22 22.70 6.88
N TYR A 688 -4.40 21.85 7.49
CA TYR A 688 -3.26 22.26 8.30
C TYR A 688 -1.97 21.74 7.70
N TRP A 689 -0.92 22.57 7.71
CA TRP A 689 0.35 22.28 7.08
C TRP A 689 1.49 22.26 8.10
N LEU A 690 2.29 21.21 8.04
CA LEU A 690 3.51 21.08 8.82
C LEU A 690 4.69 21.33 7.90
N ARG A 691 5.49 22.39 8.21
CA ARG A 691 6.64 22.82 7.40
C ARG A 691 7.94 22.63 8.16
N PHE A 692 8.97 22.21 7.42
CA PHE A 692 10.32 21.97 7.90
C PHE A 692 11.30 22.79 7.05
N LYS A 693 12.21 23.47 7.73
CA LYS A 693 13.22 24.31 7.08
C LYS A 693 14.58 24.10 7.68
N ASP A 694 15.59 23.83 6.84
CA ASP A 694 16.97 23.78 7.26
C ASP A 694 17.43 25.16 7.74
N VAL A 695 18.02 25.19 8.92
CA VAL A 695 18.64 26.39 9.52
C VAL A 695 20.12 26.18 9.84
N THR A 696 20.71 25.08 9.35
CA THR A 696 22.13 24.76 9.53
C THR A 696 22.98 25.65 8.60
N GLU A 697 24.06 26.25 9.11
CA GLU A 697 25.04 26.91 8.25
C GLU A 697 25.97 25.87 7.60
N GLY A 698 26.04 25.90 6.27
CA GLY A 698 27.10 25.25 5.50
C GLY A 698 27.14 23.73 5.58
N GLY A 699 26.17 23.04 4.96
CA GLY A 699 26.33 21.61 4.61
C GLY A 699 27.41 21.44 3.52
N THR A 700 28.20 20.39 3.63
CA THR A 700 29.13 19.93 2.59
C THR A 700 28.83 18.48 2.27
N ASP A 701 29.36 17.95 1.16
CA ASP A 701 29.21 16.53 0.81
C ASP A 701 29.72 15.60 1.94
N ASP A 702 30.71 16.07 2.74
CA ASP A 702 31.24 15.35 3.89
C ASP A 702 30.41 15.52 5.19
N LYS A 703 29.51 16.52 5.23
CA LYS A 703 28.61 16.82 6.36
C LYS A 703 27.27 17.28 5.81
N PRO A 704 26.46 16.37 5.30
CA PRO A 704 25.15 16.70 4.81
C PRO A 704 24.24 17.18 5.94
N ASN A 705 23.34 18.11 5.62
CA ASN A 705 22.32 18.60 6.55
C ASN A 705 21.02 17.83 6.34
N GLU A 706 21.04 16.52 6.54
CA GLU A 706 19.88 15.70 6.29
C GLU A 706 18.76 15.97 7.31
N PHE A 707 17.52 15.95 6.85
CA PHE A 707 16.34 15.79 7.67
C PHE A 707 15.86 14.36 7.53
N ASN A 708 15.35 13.80 8.64
CA ASN A 708 14.75 12.48 8.65
C ASN A 708 13.44 12.51 9.43
N GLN A 709 12.45 11.85 8.89
CA GLN A 709 11.18 11.60 9.54
C GLN A 709 10.71 10.19 9.22
N ASP A 710 10.21 9.51 10.24
CA ASP A 710 9.68 8.17 10.17
C ASP A 710 8.14 8.21 10.12
N TYR A 711 7.51 8.75 11.15
CA TYR A 711 6.05 8.83 11.26
C TYR A 711 5.56 10.17 11.78
N LEU A 712 4.29 10.44 11.55
CA LEU A 712 3.51 11.51 12.18
C LEU A 712 2.59 10.91 13.23
N GLU A 713 2.46 11.58 14.39
CA GLU A 713 1.54 11.16 15.46
C GLU A 713 0.64 12.33 15.85
N ILE A 714 -0.67 12.09 15.91
CA ILE A 714 -1.70 13.05 16.34
C ILE A 714 -2.47 12.44 17.50
N VAL A 715 -2.44 13.10 18.66
CA VAL A 715 -2.97 12.53 19.89
C VAL A 715 -4.02 13.46 20.51
N PRO A 716 -5.26 12.98 20.71
CA PRO A 716 -6.29 13.76 21.42
C PRO A 716 -5.82 14.14 22.82
N ILE A 717 -6.07 15.39 23.22
CA ILE A 717 -5.61 15.90 24.52
C ILE A 717 -6.17 15.10 25.70
N GLY A 718 -7.36 14.52 25.55
CA GLY A 718 -7.98 13.65 26.55
C GLY A 718 -7.25 12.33 26.79
N ILE A 719 -6.44 11.87 25.82
CA ILE A 719 -5.64 10.66 25.91
C ILE A 719 -4.29 10.93 26.60
N ILE A 720 -3.70 12.08 26.36
CA ILE A 720 -2.33 12.42 26.82
C ILE A 720 -2.17 12.33 28.33
N ASN A 721 -3.17 12.74 29.08
CA ASN A 721 -3.12 12.77 30.54
C ASN A 721 -3.94 11.64 31.19
N ASN A 722 -4.36 10.65 30.41
CA ASN A 722 -5.17 9.55 30.91
C ASN A 722 -4.26 8.50 31.59
N PRO A 723 -4.32 8.32 32.93
CA PRO A 723 -3.50 7.32 33.62
C PRO A 723 -3.86 5.88 33.25
N ALA A 724 -5.06 5.65 32.72
CA ALA A 724 -5.49 4.34 32.23
C ALA A 724 -4.92 4.00 30.85
N LYS A 725 -4.36 5.00 30.15
CA LYS A 725 -3.75 4.86 28.83
C LYS A 725 -2.34 5.47 28.86
N PRO A 726 -1.39 4.83 29.56
CA PRO A 726 -0.06 5.39 29.75
C PRO A 726 0.66 5.56 28.40
N GLU A 727 1.34 6.66 28.27
CA GLU A 727 1.91 7.14 27.01
C GLU A 727 2.92 6.21 26.37
N ASP A 728 3.68 5.49 27.17
CA ASP A 728 4.88 4.79 26.74
C ASP A 728 4.77 3.26 26.77
N ILE A 729 3.59 2.75 27.02
CA ILE A 729 3.33 1.31 27.00
C ILE A 729 2.93 0.84 25.59
N TYR A 730 2.55 1.79 24.70
CA TYR A 730 2.03 1.49 23.37
C TYR A 730 2.82 2.21 22.28
#